data_dd445bea76a031c30a787c8106da577f
#
_entry.id   dd445bea76a031c30a787c8106da577f
#
_cell.length_a   1.000
_cell.length_b   1.000
_cell.length_c   1.000
_cell.angle_alpha   90.00
_cell.angle_beta   90.00
_cell.angle_gamma   90.00
#
_symmetry.space_group_name_H-M   'P 1'
#
loop_
_entity.id
_entity.type
_entity.pdbx_description
1 polymer ?
#
loop_
_entity_poly.entity_id
_entity_poly.type
_entity_poly.pdbx_seq_one_letter_code
_entity_poly.pdbx_strand_id
1 'polypeptide(L)'
;MDLNLGNPEVFAEAQDEVMTEIYGSGGHAYPMISYKPLQKSSAFKLYAKSQGLDFQIANDVTAQIKLYEKALKHADSPEEKEAIDIYDFVDKEYHGYLDESKKYQGIINAKSQAPCGYLIYAGDIKREIGLIRCVSGNDDGDDTEKKSVITTVIDGMIAENYKFVKNDLLKVDIWLTINKIFDKIGIPTYSVPEMTELVSQDEKTWKIYEYGYTMGINQCESDFGRQCCMRYKPKSMQELTALVAALRPGFKTQLNTFLDRKPYTTGVKELDNLLKDSFHFVMYQESIMTYLGWLGIKQTETYAIIKKISKKKYKDEELAELKSRLIEGWIKQTGSEEGFEKTWEIMEAFSKYAFNASHAYSYAYDSVYGAYLKANYPYEFYSVMMQHLSEKGEKDKVVAYKKEMQQAFGIKNGDYKFGLDNREFSIDKENKCINPSLLSVKNFSQSIADSLYELGQRKYDDFIDVLDALRSSGIAESRILDLIDMSYFSDFGTISYLTKVVEYFKIFYKNKKYLSRASKEKMFEYNIDFDIIRNHCESETVKTFMGIDAKGILKDIVATIDVCDKDSLKTIIKKRSDVLGYIDIIDKKYAGYCVVTDINVDYSPKLKLYALANGNTIPVKIDKKTFKSNPLARGDIIKVCNQAKKPKMKKIDGDWIVTNEKEWWVTDYENVRGDILL
;
A
#
# COMPACT_ATOMS: atom_id res chain seq x y z
N MET A 1 15.61 -14.27 17.55
CA MET A 1 14.19 -14.60 17.77
C MET A 1 13.36 -13.58 17.05
N ASP A 2 12.45 -13.98 16.18
CA ASP A 2 11.62 -13.08 15.41
C ASP A 2 10.27 -12.91 16.07
N LEU A 3 9.90 -11.68 16.40
CA LEU A 3 8.62 -11.34 17.03
C LEU A 3 7.84 -10.36 16.15
N ASN A 4 6.60 -10.71 15.84
CA ASN A 4 5.68 -9.85 15.10
C ASN A 4 4.95 -8.94 16.11
N LEU A 5 5.23 -7.65 16.06
CA LEU A 5 4.76 -6.67 17.05
C LEU A 5 4.10 -5.48 16.36
N GLY A 6 3.03 -4.97 16.97
CA GLY A 6 2.42 -3.71 16.54
C GLY A 6 3.30 -2.50 16.89
N ASN A 7 3.94 -2.53 18.07
CA ASN A 7 4.85 -1.48 18.53
C ASN A 7 6.14 -2.09 19.10
N PRO A 8 7.18 -2.27 18.28
CA PRO A 8 8.46 -2.81 18.69
C PRO A 8 9.18 -1.99 19.78
N GLU A 9 9.02 -0.67 19.76
CA GLU A 9 9.69 0.24 20.70
C GLU A 9 9.20 -0.01 22.14
N VAL A 10 7.87 -0.04 22.34
CA VAL A 10 7.27 -0.32 23.65
C VAL A 10 7.69 -1.70 24.17
N PHE A 11 7.76 -2.71 23.30
CA PHE A 11 8.23 -4.04 23.70
C PHE A 11 9.70 -4.02 24.13
N ALA A 12 10.56 -3.29 23.44
CA ALA A 12 11.97 -3.16 23.76
C ALA A 12 12.17 -2.40 25.08
N GLU A 13 11.39 -1.35 25.35
CA GLU A 13 11.37 -0.63 26.63
C GLU A 13 10.99 -1.53 27.78
N ALA A 14 9.88 -2.28 27.66
CA ALA A 14 9.46 -3.25 28.66
C ALA A 14 10.52 -4.34 28.90
N GLN A 15 11.19 -4.78 27.84
CA GLN A 15 12.28 -5.75 27.94
C GLN A 15 13.50 -5.18 28.70
N ASP A 16 13.84 -3.91 28.45
CA ASP A 16 14.92 -3.21 29.16
C ASP A 16 14.60 -3.04 30.65
N GLU A 17 13.34 -2.72 30.99
CA GLU A 17 12.87 -2.62 32.38
C GLU A 17 13.00 -3.96 33.14
N VAL A 18 12.52 -5.06 32.55
CA VAL A 18 12.64 -6.40 33.13
C VAL A 18 14.11 -6.81 33.30
N MET A 19 14.95 -6.52 32.31
CA MET A 19 16.39 -6.81 32.40
C MET A 19 17.06 -5.95 33.48
N THR A 20 16.63 -4.71 33.66
CA THR A 20 17.10 -3.82 34.71
C THR A 20 16.73 -4.31 36.12
N GLU A 21 15.54 -4.88 36.29
CA GLU A 21 15.16 -5.52 37.56
C GLU A 21 16.04 -6.73 37.92
N ILE A 22 16.44 -7.49 36.89
CA ILE A 22 17.25 -8.72 37.07
C ILE A 22 18.74 -8.42 37.28
N TYR A 23 19.31 -7.50 36.48
CA TYR A 23 20.76 -7.28 36.38
C TYR A 23 21.22 -5.94 36.99
N GLY A 24 20.30 -5.07 37.43
CA GLY A 24 20.59 -3.77 38.00
C GLY A 24 20.59 -2.65 36.97
N SER A 25 21.08 -1.47 37.34
CA SER A 25 21.07 -0.29 36.49
C SER A 25 22.00 -0.42 35.28
N GLY A 26 21.47 -0.13 34.10
CA GLY A 26 22.17 -0.11 32.81
C GLY A 26 21.13 -0.19 31.70
N GLY A 27 21.50 0.14 30.49
CA GLY A 27 20.64 -0.12 29.34
C GLY A 27 20.94 -1.51 28.79
N HIS A 28 19.98 -2.38 28.75
CA HIS A 28 20.11 -3.80 28.39
C HIS A 28 19.50 -4.14 27.03
N ALA A 29 18.63 -3.27 26.50
CA ALA A 29 17.97 -3.44 25.21
C ALA A 29 18.06 -2.15 24.38
N TYR A 30 18.74 -2.21 23.23
CA TYR A 30 18.84 -1.07 22.31
C TYR A 30 18.64 -1.50 20.87
N PRO A 31 18.02 -0.64 20.03
CA PRO A 31 17.98 -0.86 18.60
C PRO A 31 19.41 -0.86 18.03
N MET A 32 19.64 -1.70 17.05
CA MET A 32 20.94 -1.82 16.39
C MET A 32 21.08 -0.82 15.27
N ILE A 33 22.35 -0.50 14.96
CA ILE A 33 22.67 0.31 13.80
C ILE A 33 22.61 -0.52 12.52
N SER A 34 22.32 0.16 11.40
CA SER A 34 22.51 -0.34 10.05
C SER A 34 23.45 0.61 9.31
N TYR A 35 24.63 0.13 8.95
CA TYR A 35 25.55 0.85 8.09
C TYR A 35 25.16 0.63 6.63
N LYS A 36 24.98 1.71 5.87
CA LYS A 36 24.61 1.66 4.46
C LYS A 36 25.85 1.95 3.60
N PRO A 37 26.50 0.90 3.05
CA PRO A 37 27.60 1.09 2.11
C PRO A 37 27.08 1.55 0.76
N LEU A 38 27.90 2.31 0.04
CA LEU A 38 27.63 2.67 -1.34
C LEU A 38 27.55 1.41 -2.21
N GLN A 39 26.42 1.24 -2.88
CA GLN A 39 26.17 0.21 -3.89
C GLN A 39 26.54 0.76 -5.28
N LYS A 40 26.49 -0.07 -6.33
CA LYS A 40 26.84 0.32 -7.70
C LYS A 40 26.15 1.63 -8.13
N SER A 41 24.83 1.68 -8.04
CA SER A 41 24.05 2.84 -8.45
C SER A 41 24.27 4.09 -7.59
N SER A 42 24.41 3.94 -6.27
CA SER A 42 24.67 5.06 -5.36
C SER A 42 26.10 5.59 -5.44
N ALA A 43 27.09 4.71 -5.63
CA ALA A 43 28.48 5.08 -5.88
C ALA A 43 28.62 5.87 -7.19
N PHE A 44 27.99 5.38 -8.27
CA PHE A 44 27.92 6.10 -9.54
C PHE A 44 27.34 7.50 -9.38
N LYS A 45 26.16 7.59 -8.76
CA LYS A 45 25.45 8.87 -8.57
C LYS A 45 26.28 9.88 -7.77
N LEU A 46 26.94 9.43 -6.70
CA LEU A 46 27.78 10.28 -5.87
C LEU A 46 29.00 10.78 -6.65
N TYR A 47 29.70 9.88 -7.36
CA TYR A 47 30.86 10.23 -8.18
C TYR A 47 30.47 11.18 -9.32
N ALA A 48 29.43 10.84 -10.08
CA ALA A 48 28.93 11.66 -11.19
C ALA A 48 28.59 13.09 -10.72
N LYS A 49 27.93 13.23 -9.57
CA LYS A 49 27.63 14.53 -8.95
C LYS A 49 28.94 15.28 -8.60
N SER A 50 29.97 14.62 -8.08
CA SER A 50 31.25 15.25 -7.74
C SER A 50 31.99 15.75 -8.96
N GLN A 51 31.77 15.16 -10.13
CA GLN A 51 32.33 15.57 -11.41
C GLN A 51 31.47 16.56 -12.17
N GLY A 52 30.38 17.05 -11.58
CA GLY A 52 29.47 18.05 -12.18
C GLY A 52 28.55 17.51 -13.26
N LEU A 53 28.35 16.19 -13.36
CA LEU A 53 27.38 15.63 -14.29
C LEU A 53 25.96 16.09 -13.92
N ASP A 54 25.16 16.42 -14.93
CA ASP A 54 23.78 16.87 -14.74
C ASP A 54 22.97 15.84 -13.92
N PHE A 55 22.10 16.35 -13.05
CA PHE A 55 21.33 15.52 -12.14
C PHE A 55 20.38 14.56 -12.86
N GLN A 56 19.75 15.03 -13.96
CA GLN A 56 18.83 14.19 -14.73
C GLN A 56 19.59 13.07 -15.44
N ILE A 57 20.72 13.38 -16.06
CA ILE A 57 21.58 12.40 -16.70
C ILE A 57 22.08 11.36 -15.68
N ALA A 58 22.51 11.80 -14.50
CA ALA A 58 22.94 10.89 -13.45
C ALA A 58 21.81 9.95 -12.98
N ASN A 59 20.57 10.41 -12.97
CA ASN A 59 19.38 9.58 -12.66
C ASN A 59 19.11 8.57 -13.78
N ASP A 60 19.19 8.97 -15.04
CA ASP A 60 18.94 8.10 -16.20
C ASP A 60 19.96 6.96 -16.25
N VAL A 61 21.23 7.26 -16.05
CA VAL A 61 22.29 6.21 -15.94
C VAL A 61 22.09 5.33 -14.70
N THR A 62 21.68 5.91 -13.57
CA THR A 62 21.32 5.12 -12.37
C THR A 62 20.15 4.15 -12.66
N ALA A 63 19.18 4.55 -13.48
CA ALA A 63 18.10 3.66 -13.91
C ALA A 63 18.62 2.51 -14.79
N GLN A 64 19.58 2.78 -15.69
CA GLN A 64 20.25 1.75 -16.49
C GLN A 64 20.99 0.74 -15.60
N ILE A 65 21.75 1.21 -14.59
CA ILE A 65 22.43 0.33 -13.61
C ILE A 65 21.41 -0.53 -12.86
N LYS A 66 20.24 0.00 -12.49
CA LYS A 66 19.18 -0.78 -11.83
C LYS A 66 18.58 -1.85 -12.75
N LEU A 67 18.51 -1.60 -14.06
CA LEU A 67 18.08 -2.63 -15.02
C LEU A 67 19.08 -3.80 -15.06
N TYR A 68 20.38 -3.52 -15.07
CA TYR A 68 21.42 -4.54 -14.92
C TYR A 68 21.26 -5.33 -13.62
N GLU A 69 21.09 -4.65 -12.47
CA GLU A 69 20.90 -5.31 -11.17
C GLU A 69 19.65 -6.19 -11.16
N LYS A 70 18.60 -5.77 -11.87
CA LYS A 70 17.38 -6.55 -12.06
C LYS A 70 17.61 -7.78 -12.94
N ALA A 71 18.35 -7.63 -14.05
CA ALA A 71 18.71 -8.74 -14.92
C ALA A 71 19.50 -9.82 -14.16
N LEU A 72 20.49 -9.42 -13.34
CA LEU A 72 21.24 -10.33 -12.47
C LEU A 72 20.35 -11.10 -11.46
N LYS A 73 19.31 -10.45 -10.93
CA LYS A 73 18.37 -11.11 -10.02
C LYS A 73 17.46 -12.14 -10.68
N HIS A 74 17.20 -11.96 -11.98
CA HIS A 74 16.34 -12.86 -12.76
C HIS A 74 17.10 -13.97 -13.47
N ALA A 75 18.42 -13.92 -13.48
CA ALA A 75 19.25 -14.98 -14.02
C ALA A 75 19.21 -16.23 -13.12
N ASP A 76 18.80 -17.35 -13.70
CA ASP A 76 18.52 -18.60 -12.98
C ASP A 76 19.80 -19.44 -12.73
N SER A 77 20.88 -19.24 -13.51
CA SER A 77 22.14 -19.99 -13.38
C SER A 77 23.37 -19.08 -13.13
N PRO A 78 24.45 -19.63 -12.57
CA PRO A 78 25.72 -18.90 -12.45
C PRO A 78 26.28 -18.46 -13.81
N GLU A 79 26.15 -19.31 -14.83
CA GLU A 79 26.63 -19.04 -16.20
C GLU A 79 25.85 -17.88 -16.84
N GLU A 80 24.53 -17.81 -16.63
CA GLU A 80 23.72 -16.68 -17.07
C GLU A 80 24.11 -15.39 -16.37
N LYS A 81 24.47 -15.44 -15.08
CA LYS A 81 24.92 -14.26 -14.33
C LYS A 81 26.28 -13.75 -14.81
N GLU A 82 27.19 -14.65 -15.16
CA GLU A 82 28.51 -14.29 -15.72
C GLU A 82 28.41 -13.70 -17.12
N ALA A 83 27.39 -14.09 -17.89
CA ALA A 83 27.15 -13.58 -19.23
C ALA A 83 26.53 -12.17 -19.25
N ILE A 84 26.02 -11.66 -18.12
CA ILE A 84 25.38 -10.34 -18.02
C ILE A 84 26.43 -9.30 -17.68
N ASP A 85 26.78 -8.44 -18.66
CA ASP A 85 27.75 -7.36 -18.45
C ASP A 85 27.02 -6.03 -18.19
N ILE A 86 27.48 -5.29 -17.19
CA ILE A 86 26.94 -3.95 -16.85
C ILE A 86 27.15 -2.96 -17.99
N TYR A 87 28.19 -3.13 -18.81
CA TYR A 87 28.51 -2.27 -19.93
C TYR A 87 27.52 -2.40 -21.10
N ASP A 88 26.70 -3.48 -21.14
CA ASP A 88 25.63 -3.63 -22.12
C ASP A 88 24.36 -2.83 -21.76
N PHE A 89 24.25 -2.41 -20.50
CA PHE A 89 23.10 -1.66 -19.98
C PHE A 89 23.35 -0.17 -19.87
N VAL A 90 24.60 0.24 -19.71
CA VAL A 90 25.00 1.64 -19.51
C VAL A 90 25.55 2.22 -20.82
N ASP A 91 25.12 3.43 -21.17
CA ASP A 91 25.60 4.12 -22.37
C ASP A 91 27.10 4.34 -22.34
N LYS A 92 27.78 4.10 -23.47
CA LYS A 92 29.25 4.09 -23.58
C LYS A 92 29.94 5.35 -23.08
N GLU A 93 29.32 6.51 -23.23
CA GLU A 93 29.86 7.79 -22.76
C GLU A 93 30.04 7.86 -21.24
N TYR A 94 29.30 7.03 -20.48
CA TYR A 94 29.38 6.99 -19.01
C TYR A 94 30.20 5.84 -18.45
N HIS A 95 30.81 5.00 -19.30
CA HIS A 95 31.62 3.87 -18.82
C HIS A 95 32.80 4.32 -17.96
N GLY A 96 33.47 5.44 -18.30
CA GLY A 96 34.54 6.00 -17.48
C GLY A 96 34.10 6.42 -16.08
N TYR A 97 32.88 7.00 -15.96
CA TYR A 97 32.28 7.33 -14.69
C TYR A 97 31.94 6.08 -13.89
N LEU A 98 31.46 5.04 -14.58
CA LEU A 98 31.12 3.76 -13.96
C LEU A 98 32.37 3.10 -13.35
N ASP A 99 33.48 3.05 -14.10
CA ASP A 99 34.73 2.44 -13.66
C ASP A 99 35.33 3.17 -12.46
N GLU A 100 35.41 4.48 -12.51
CA GLU A 100 35.89 5.28 -11.40
C GLU A 100 35.01 5.15 -10.15
N SER A 101 33.71 5.03 -10.33
CA SER A 101 32.76 4.86 -9.21
C SER A 101 32.92 3.53 -8.46
N LYS A 102 33.47 2.50 -9.10
CA LYS A 102 33.76 1.19 -8.47
C LYS A 102 34.65 1.32 -7.23
N LYS A 103 35.57 2.28 -7.22
CA LYS A 103 36.49 2.55 -6.09
C LYS A 103 35.77 2.97 -4.79
N TYR A 104 34.55 3.48 -4.92
CA TYR A 104 33.73 3.98 -3.80
C TYR A 104 32.71 2.95 -3.32
N GLN A 105 32.53 1.84 -4.02
CA GLN A 105 31.60 0.79 -3.58
C GLN A 105 32.10 0.17 -2.26
N GLY A 106 31.17 -0.10 -1.36
CA GLY A 106 31.47 -0.63 -0.04
C GLY A 106 31.83 0.41 1.02
N ILE A 107 32.13 1.66 0.65
CA ILE A 107 32.37 2.74 1.62
C ILE A 107 31.04 3.06 2.32
N ILE A 108 31.05 3.12 3.64
CA ILE A 108 29.88 3.49 4.44
C ILE A 108 29.54 4.95 4.20
N ASN A 109 28.41 5.20 3.57
CA ASN A 109 27.94 6.54 3.22
C ASN A 109 26.89 7.07 4.22
N ALA A 110 26.12 6.19 4.80
CA ALA A 110 25.07 6.55 5.74
C ALA A 110 24.94 5.53 6.86
N LYS A 111 24.33 5.96 7.96
CA LYS A 111 23.96 5.14 9.09
C LYS A 111 22.50 5.42 9.45
N SER A 112 21.77 4.38 9.79
CA SER A 112 20.38 4.46 10.24
C SER A 112 20.13 3.42 11.31
N GLN A 113 18.98 3.51 11.98
CA GLN A 113 18.49 2.39 12.79
C GLN A 113 18.25 1.16 11.90
N ALA A 114 18.59 -0.02 12.41
CA ALA A 114 18.19 -1.28 11.77
C ALA A 114 16.65 -1.43 11.81
N PRO A 115 16.03 -1.98 10.77
CA PRO A 115 14.57 -2.01 10.68
C PRO A 115 13.87 -2.84 11.77
N CYS A 116 14.55 -3.84 12.36
CA CYS A 116 13.95 -4.72 13.36
C CYS A 116 14.96 -5.24 14.41
N GLY A 117 16.26 -5.07 14.20
CA GLY A 117 17.28 -5.66 15.08
C GLY A 117 17.42 -4.89 16.40
N TYR A 118 17.25 -5.59 17.51
CA TYR A 118 17.52 -5.11 18.87
C TYR A 118 18.60 -5.97 19.52
N LEU A 119 19.58 -5.33 20.11
CA LEU A 119 20.59 -5.99 20.90
C LEU A 119 20.11 -6.15 22.33
N ILE A 120 20.21 -7.37 22.88
CA ILE A 120 19.89 -7.69 24.26
C ILE A 120 21.17 -8.14 24.93
N TYR A 121 21.51 -7.53 26.06
CA TYR A 121 22.73 -7.83 26.79
C TYR A 121 22.56 -7.71 28.31
N ALA A 122 23.11 -8.65 29.05
CA ALA A 122 23.03 -8.67 30.52
C ALA A 122 23.89 -7.57 31.17
N GLY A 123 24.95 -7.10 30.52
CA GLY A 123 25.78 -5.98 30.96
C GLY A 123 25.24 -4.63 30.50
N ASP A 124 25.98 -3.55 30.80
CA ASP A 124 25.65 -2.19 30.39
C ASP A 124 26.10 -1.93 28.95
N ILE A 125 25.16 -1.95 28.02
CA ILE A 125 25.43 -1.70 26.59
C ILE A 125 26.13 -0.37 26.37
N LYS A 126 25.75 0.67 27.09
CA LYS A 126 26.33 2.01 26.95
C LYS A 126 27.83 2.04 27.28
N ARG A 127 28.24 1.30 28.30
CA ARG A 127 29.63 1.27 28.79
C ARG A 127 30.49 0.24 28.05
N GLU A 128 29.90 -0.92 27.75
CA GLU A 128 30.69 -2.09 27.29
C GLU A 128 30.67 -2.21 25.76
N ILE A 129 29.64 -1.74 25.09
CA ILE A 129 29.50 -1.84 23.63
C ILE A 129 29.56 -0.46 22.98
N GLY A 130 28.87 0.51 23.55
CA GLY A 130 28.80 1.89 23.07
C GLY A 130 27.51 2.18 22.27
N LEU A 131 27.10 3.44 22.33
CA LEU A 131 25.92 3.96 21.68
C LEU A 131 26.27 5.08 20.70
N ILE A 132 25.48 5.20 19.64
CA ILE A 132 25.60 6.23 18.63
C ILE A 132 24.23 6.81 18.28
N ARG A 133 24.21 8.10 17.97
CA ARG A 133 23.00 8.78 17.50
C ARG A 133 22.83 8.61 15.99
N CYS A 134 21.70 8.10 15.57
CA CYS A 134 21.31 7.94 14.17
C CYS A 134 20.03 8.72 13.87
N VAL A 135 19.70 8.86 12.60
CA VAL A 135 18.39 9.32 12.14
C VAL A 135 17.50 8.09 11.98
N SER A 136 16.24 8.14 12.48
CA SER A 136 15.29 7.07 12.22
C SER A 136 15.05 7.00 10.71
N GLY A 137 15.31 5.83 10.11
CA GLY A 137 15.26 5.72 8.67
C GLY A 137 13.86 5.37 8.18
N ASN A 138 13.28 6.26 7.38
CA ASN A 138 12.62 5.88 6.13
C ASN A 138 13.04 6.93 5.11
N ASP A 139 13.69 6.47 4.04
CA ASP A 139 14.24 7.30 2.95
C ASP A 139 13.15 7.66 1.92
N ASP A 140 11.88 7.67 2.33
CA ASP A 140 10.76 8.09 1.50
C ASP A 140 10.55 9.59 1.72
N GLY A 141 11.20 10.34 0.89
CA GLY A 141 11.19 11.71 0.44
C GLY A 141 10.21 12.76 1.02
N ASP A 142 9.74 12.63 2.24
CA ASP A 142 8.90 13.62 2.89
C ASP A 142 9.64 14.26 4.07
N ASP A 143 9.68 15.59 4.08
CA ASP A 143 10.38 16.46 5.04
C ASP A 143 9.73 16.47 6.45
N THR A 144 9.17 15.32 6.88
CA THR A 144 8.73 15.15 8.26
C THR A 144 9.97 15.02 9.16
N GLU A 145 9.96 15.72 10.29
CA GLU A 145 11.03 15.80 11.28
C GLU A 145 11.73 14.45 11.49
N LYS A 146 12.98 14.36 11.01
CA LYS A 146 13.83 13.17 11.16
C LYS A 146 14.11 12.96 12.64
N LYS A 147 13.38 12.08 13.30
CA LYS A 147 13.60 11.75 14.71
C LYS A 147 15.00 11.19 14.90
N SER A 148 15.72 11.76 15.83
CA SER A 148 17.03 11.26 16.26
C SER A 148 16.83 10.06 17.18
N VAL A 149 17.43 8.92 16.85
CA VAL A 149 17.35 7.66 17.60
C VAL A 149 18.75 7.26 18.11
N ILE A 150 18.80 6.71 19.31
CA ILE A 150 20.03 6.15 19.88
C ILE A 150 20.08 4.65 19.53
N THR A 151 21.18 4.21 18.94
CA THR A 151 21.41 2.81 18.53
C THR A 151 22.74 2.32 19.08
N THR A 152 22.96 0.99 19.08
CA THR A 152 24.28 0.43 19.34
C THR A 152 25.25 0.81 18.21
N VAL A 153 26.56 0.83 18.48
CA VAL A 153 27.59 1.08 17.45
C VAL A 153 27.90 -0.16 16.62
N ILE A 154 27.44 -1.34 17.03
CA ILE A 154 27.62 -2.61 16.31
C ILE A 154 26.36 -2.95 15.53
N ASP A 155 26.53 -3.50 14.33
CA ASP A 155 25.45 -4.01 13.51
C ASP A 155 25.13 -5.49 13.81
N GLY A 156 24.10 -6.03 13.14
CA GLY A 156 23.67 -7.42 13.36
C GLY A 156 24.73 -8.46 13.02
N MET A 157 25.58 -8.21 12.05
CA MET A 157 26.63 -9.15 11.64
C MET A 157 27.74 -9.22 12.71
N ILE A 158 28.13 -8.07 13.23
CA ILE A 158 29.11 -8.00 14.33
C ILE A 158 28.53 -8.65 15.58
N ALA A 159 27.26 -8.36 15.91
CA ALA A 159 26.60 -8.98 17.06
C ALA A 159 26.56 -10.52 16.97
N GLU A 160 26.22 -11.08 15.81
CA GLU A 160 26.24 -12.52 15.58
C GLU A 160 27.65 -13.12 15.73
N ASN A 161 28.69 -12.45 15.21
CA ASN A 161 30.08 -12.91 15.30
C ASN A 161 30.59 -12.95 16.76
N TYR A 162 30.19 -11.99 17.57
CA TYR A 162 30.54 -11.95 19.00
C TYR A 162 29.57 -12.70 19.89
N LYS A 163 28.57 -13.40 19.30
CA LYS A 163 27.56 -14.20 20.00
C LYS A 163 26.68 -13.41 20.98
N PHE A 164 26.45 -12.13 20.69
CA PHE A 164 25.46 -11.36 21.42
C PHE A 164 24.05 -11.81 21.05
N VAL A 165 23.12 -11.66 22.00
CA VAL A 165 21.72 -11.96 21.75
C VAL A 165 21.08 -10.84 20.92
N LYS A 166 20.53 -11.22 19.80
CA LYS A 166 19.80 -10.34 18.91
C LYS A 166 18.34 -10.77 18.83
N ASN A 167 17.41 -9.87 19.10
CA ASN A 167 16.00 -10.04 18.80
C ASN A 167 15.65 -9.27 17.54
N ASP A 168 14.90 -9.89 16.64
CA ASP A 168 14.31 -9.22 15.50
C ASP A 168 12.85 -8.90 15.87
N LEU A 169 12.61 -7.63 16.23
CA LEU A 169 11.29 -7.10 16.58
C LEU A 169 10.66 -6.54 15.31
N LEU A 170 9.93 -7.38 14.60
CA LEU A 170 9.32 -7.02 13.32
C LEU A 170 8.09 -6.14 13.56
N LYS A 171 8.11 -4.94 13.02
CA LYS A 171 6.92 -4.09 13.01
C LYS A 171 5.92 -4.63 12.01
N VAL A 172 4.83 -5.18 12.53
CA VAL A 172 3.73 -5.73 11.75
C VAL A 172 2.51 -4.86 11.96
N ASP A 173 2.33 -3.89 11.07
CA ASP A 173 1.28 -2.86 11.18
C ASP A 173 -0.14 -3.43 11.35
N ILE A 174 -0.37 -4.67 10.87
CA ILE A 174 -1.68 -5.30 11.02
C ILE A 174 -2.11 -5.42 12.49
N TRP A 175 -1.17 -5.61 13.43
CA TRP A 175 -1.51 -5.70 14.86
C TRP A 175 -1.97 -4.37 15.44
N LEU A 176 -1.46 -3.23 14.94
CA LEU A 176 -2.00 -1.92 15.32
C LEU A 176 -3.45 -1.76 14.86
N THR A 177 -3.75 -2.23 13.66
CA THR A 177 -5.12 -2.15 13.11
C THR A 177 -6.04 -3.18 13.76
N ILE A 178 -5.59 -4.41 14.00
CA ILE A 178 -6.35 -5.44 14.73
C ILE A 178 -6.80 -4.91 16.10
N ASN A 179 -5.88 -4.36 16.90
CA ASN A 179 -6.23 -3.82 18.21
C ASN A 179 -7.23 -2.65 18.10
N LYS A 180 -7.01 -1.70 17.19
CA LYS A 180 -7.96 -0.60 16.95
C LYS A 180 -9.35 -1.10 16.52
N ILE A 181 -9.44 -2.23 15.79
CA ILE A 181 -10.72 -2.81 15.40
C ILE A 181 -11.40 -3.42 16.63
N PHE A 182 -10.68 -4.17 17.47
CA PHE A 182 -11.22 -4.71 18.72
C PHE A 182 -11.70 -3.60 19.66
N ASP A 183 -10.92 -2.51 19.81
CA ASP A 183 -11.31 -1.33 20.58
C ASP A 183 -12.59 -0.69 20.04
N LYS A 184 -12.70 -0.57 18.70
CA LYS A 184 -13.88 0.00 18.04
C LYS A 184 -15.12 -0.88 18.17
N ILE A 185 -14.95 -2.20 18.28
CA ILE A 185 -16.03 -3.16 18.57
C ILE A 185 -16.41 -3.11 20.05
N GLY A 186 -15.48 -2.73 20.94
CA GLY A 186 -15.66 -2.68 22.39
C GLY A 186 -15.47 -4.02 23.12
N ILE A 187 -14.63 -4.91 22.57
CA ILE A 187 -14.28 -6.19 23.16
C ILE A 187 -12.75 -6.35 23.27
N PRO A 188 -12.23 -7.10 24.24
CA PRO A 188 -10.79 -7.36 24.35
C PRO A 188 -10.29 -8.16 23.15
N THR A 189 -9.02 -7.94 22.79
CA THR A 189 -8.36 -8.74 21.75
C THR A 189 -8.30 -10.20 22.20
N TYR A 190 -8.81 -11.11 21.38
CA TYR A 190 -8.77 -12.53 21.65
C TYR A 190 -7.34 -13.06 21.71
N SER A 191 -7.09 -13.97 22.62
CA SER A 191 -5.85 -14.76 22.64
C SER A 191 -5.78 -15.73 21.46
N VAL A 192 -4.59 -16.25 21.17
CA VAL A 192 -4.39 -17.23 20.08
C VAL A 192 -5.24 -18.50 20.27
N PRO A 193 -5.36 -19.10 21.48
CA PRO A 193 -6.26 -20.23 21.70
C PRO A 193 -7.73 -19.90 21.45
N GLU A 194 -8.22 -18.77 21.94
CA GLU A 194 -9.60 -18.32 21.73
C GLU A 194 -9.88 -18.11 20.23
N MET A 195 -8.98 -17.44 19.50
CA MET A 195 -9.13 -17.26 18.06
C MET A 195 -9.13 -18.59 17.32
N THR A 196 -8.29 -19.54 17.72
CA THR A 196 -8.26 -20.89 17.11
C THR A 196 -9.60 -21.60 17.26
N GLU A 197 -10.19 -21.56 18.45
CA GLU A 197 -11.49 -22.15 18.71
C GLU A 197 -12.60 -21.49 17.89
N LEU A 198 -12.65 -20.16 17.90
CA LEU A 198 -13.64 -19.38 17.15
C LEU A 198 -13.61 -19.69 15.65
N VAL A 199 -12.43 -19.63 15.02
CA VAL A 199 -12.32 -19.83 13.57
C VAL A 199 -12.51 -21.28 13.15
N SER A 200 -12.35 -22.25 14.07
CA SER A 200 -12.62 -23.66 13.77
C SER A 200 -14.08 -23.93 13.41
N GLN A 201 -15.00 -23.08 13.89
CA GLN A 201 -16.45 -23.17 13.68
C GLN A 201 -17.03 -22.05 12.80
N ASP A 202 -16.21 -21.05 12.43
CA ASP A 202 -16.67 -19.88 11.67
C ASP A 202 -16.40 -20.01 10.15
N GLU A 203 -17.37 -20.59 9.45
CA GLU A 203 -17.30 -20.68 7.99
C GLU A 203 -17.15 -19.33 7.28
N LYS A 204 -17.63 -18.21 7.87
CA LYS A 204 -17.57 -16.90 7.25
C LYS A 204 -16.12 -16.44 7.09
N THR A 205 -15.29 -16.72 8.09
CA THR A 205 -13.84 -16.43 8.05
C THR A 205 -13.18 -17.14 6.87
N TRP A 206 -13.44 -18.41 6.64
CA TRP A 206 -12.84 -19.19 5.57
C TRP A 206 -13.37 -18.76 4.19
N LYS A 207 -14.60 -18.28 4.09
CA LYS A 207 -15.16 -17.72 2.85
C LYS A 207 -14.45 -16.46 2.39
N ILE A 208 -13.81 -15.69 3.27
CA ILE A 208 -12.94 -14.55 2.91
C ILE A 208 -11.85 -14.99 1.93
N TYR A 209 -11.18 -16.12 2.23
CA TYR A 209 -10.16 -16.69 1.36
C TYR A 209 -10.74 -17.32 0.10
N GLU A 210 -11.84 -18.04 0.23
CA GLU A 210 -12.49 -18.71 -0.91
C GLU A 210 -12.95 -17.73 -1.98
N TYR A 211 -13.53 -16.60 -1.59
CA TYR A 211 -14.01 -15.57 -2.52
C TYR A 211 -12.94 -14.55 -2.91
N GLY A 212 -11.76 -14.60 -2.30
CA GLY A 212 -10.66 -13.70 -2.58
C GLY A 212 -10.88 -12.28 -2.05
N TYR A 213 -11.66 -12.09 -0.99
CA TYR A 213 -11.85 -10.80 -0.32
C TYR A 213 -10.70 -10.53 0.64
N THR A 214 -9.47 -10.54 0.10
CA THR A 214 -8.24 -10.60 0.91
C THR A 214 -7.53 -9.26 1.06
N MET A 215 -8.15 -8.13 0.70
CA MET A 215 -7.58 -6.81 0.99
C MET A 215 -7.40 -6.63 2.50
N GLY A 216 -6.19 -6.27 2.93
CA GLY A 216 -5.84 -6.15 4.36
C GLY A 216 -5.69 -7.46 5.10
N ILE A 217 -5.67 -8.59 4.42
CA ILE A 217 -5.40 -9.89 5.01
C ILE A 217 -3.91 -10.21 4.80
N ASN A 218 -3.18 -10.24 5.90
CA ASN A 218 -1.73 -10.41 5.86
C ASN A 218 -1.31 -11.63 5.03
N GLN A 219 -0.25 -11.51 4.24
CA GLN A 219 0.27 -12.50 3.27
C GLN A 219 -0.66 -12.84 2.08
N CYS A 220 -1.96 -12.50 2.11
CA CYS A 220 -2.96 -12.89 1.12
C CYS A 220 -3.47 -11.71 0.26
N GLU A 221 -3.03 -10.47 0.55
CA GLU A 221 -3.53 -9.25 -0.08
C GLU A 221 -3.09 -9.08 -1.54
N SER A 222 -1.89 -9.59 -1.92
CA SER A 222 -1.39 -9.46 -3.28
C SER A 222 -2.27 -10.22 -4.28
N ASP A 223 -2.29 -9.80 -5.56
CA ASP A 223 -3.05 -10.51 -6.61
C ASP A 223 -2.66 -11.98 -6.70
N PHE A 224 -1.38 -12.31 -6.53
CA PHE A 224 -0.92 -13.68 -6.50
C PHE A 224 -1.43 -14.43 -5.27
N GLY A 225 -1.28 -13.85 -4.07
CA GLY A 225 -1.79 -14.44 -2.82
C GLY A 225 -3.29 -14.68 -2.87
N ARG A 226 -4.05 -13.70 -3.35
CA ARG A 226 -5.50 -13.80 -3.55
C ARG A 226 -5.90 -14.94 -4.47
N GLN A 227 -5.25 -15.08 -5.63
CA GLN A 227 -5.52 -16.16 -6.56
C GLN A 227 -5.20 -17.54 -5.96
N CYS A 228 -4.11 -17.65 -5.19
CA CYS A 228 -3.76 -18.87 -4.48
C CYS A 228 -4.81 -19.23 -3.40
N CYS A 229 -5.30 -18.25 -2.63
CA CYS A 229 -6.38 -18.46 -1.67
C CYS A 229 -7.66 -18.96 -2.34
N MET A 230 -8.09 -18.34 -3.43
CA MET A 230 -9.29 -18.73 -4.18
C MET A 230 -9.19 -20.12 -4.77
N ARG A 231 -7.99 -20.53 -5.18
CA ARG A 231 -7.74 -21.85 -5.76
C ARG A 231 -7.64 -22.94 -4.70
N TYR A 232 -6.89 -22.69 -3.61
CA TYR A 232 -6.65 -23.65 -2.54
C TYR A 232 -7.82 -23.78 -1.58
N LYS A 233 -8.47 -22.63 -1.24
CA LYS A 233 -9.63 -22.51 -0.34
C LYS A 233 -9.33 -23.14 1.03
N PRO A 234 -8.44 -22.55 1.84
CA PRO A 234 -8.12 -23.08 3.16
C PRO A 234 -9.36 -23.09 4.06
N LYS A 235 -9.47 -24.14 4.90
CA LYS A 235 -10.61 -24.35 5.82
C LYS A 235 -10.18 -24.59 7.26
N SER A 236 -8.89 -24.51 7.55
CA SER A 236 -8.32 -24.68 8.89
C SER A 236 -7.03 -23.90 9.03
N MET A 237 -6.59 -23.69 10.28
CA MET A 237 -5.30 -23.06 10.58
C MET A 237 -4.13 -23.85 10.00
N GLN A 238 -4.19 -25.18 10.02
CA GLN A 238 -3.16 -26.03 9.42
C GLN A 238 -3.04 -25.79 7.92
N GLU A 239 -4.16 -25.76 7.19
CA GLU A 239 -4.21 -25.50 5.75
C GLU A 239 -3.74 -24.08 5.42
N LEU A 240 -4.14 -23.09 6.22
CA LEU A 240 -3.71 -21.70 6.03
C LEU A 240 -2.20 -21.56 6.25
N THR A 241 -1.66 -22.19 7.29
CA THR A 241 -0.21 -22.20 7.57
C THR A 241 0.57 -22.82 6.41
N ALA A 242 0.10 -23.95 5.88
CA ALA A 242 0.70 -24.60 4.73
C ALA A 242 0.62 -23.71 3.48
N LEU A 243 -0.50 -23.04 3.24
CA LEU A 243 -0.65 -22.08 2.15
C LEU A 243 0.35 -20.93 2.27
N VAL A 244 0.46 -20.31 3.45
CA VAL A 244 1.42 -19.21 3.71
C VAL A 244 2.87 -19.65 3.44
N ALA A 245 3.22 -20.87 3.82
CA ALA A 245 4.54 -21.45 3.51
C ALA A 245 4.73 -21.69 2.01
N ALA A 246 3.69 -22.16 1.31
CA ALA A 246 3.72 -22.46 -0.12
C ALA A 246 3.80 -21.20 -1.01
N LEU A 247 3.39 -20.02 -0.53
CA LEU A 247 3.47 -18.77 -1.29
C LEU A 247 4.92 -18.26 -1.51
N ARG A 248 5.92 -18.96 -0.97
CA ARG A 248 7.32 -18.56 -1.11
C ARG A 248 7.93 -19.02 -2.45
N PRO A 249 8.90 -18.25 -3.01
CA PRO A 249 9.49 -18.57 -4.31
C PRO A 249 10.05 -19.98 -4.43
N GLY A 250 10.56 -20.54 -3.35
CA GLY A 250 11.14 -21.87 -3.32
C GLY A 250 10.18 -23.03 -3.51
N PHE A 251 8.89 -22.79 -3.33
CA PHE A 251 7.86 -23.83 -3.52
C PHE A 251 7.23 -23.82 -4.94
N LYS A 252 7.72 -22.95 -5.83
CA LYS A 252 7.16 -22.67 -7.15
C LYS A 252 6.90 -23.92 -8.00
N THR A 253 7.80 -24.91 -7.98
CA THR A 253 7.68 -26.14 -8.78
C THR A 253 6.55 -27.04 -8.34
N GLN A 254 6.21 -27.04 -7.05
CA GLN A 254 5.17 -27.89 -6.46
C GLN A 254 3.87 -27.13 -6.17
N LEU A 255 3.89 -25.80 -6.30
CA LEU A 255 2.78 -24.95 -5.93
C LEU A 255 1.47 -25.35 -6.62
N ASN A 256 1.51 -25.64 -7.92
CA ASN A 256 0.30 -26.02 -8.66
C ASN A 256 -0.31 -27.34 -8.14
N THR A 257 0.52 -28.35 -7.84
CA THR A 257 0.07 -29.63 -7.29
C THR A 257 -0.60 -29.41 -5.92
N PHE A 258 0.02 -28.58 -5.08
CA PHE A 258 -0.50 -28.23 -3.76
C PHE A 258 -1.82 -27.45 -3.83
N LEU A 259 -1.89 -26.40 -4.66
CA LEU A 259 -3.09 -25.57 -4.79
C LEU A 259 -4.29 -26.34 -5.35
N ASP A 260 -4.04 -27.32 -6.25
CA ASP A 260 -5.10 -28.19 -6.81
C ASP A 260 -5.49 -29.33 -5.86
N ARG A 261 -4.90 -29.39 -4.66
CA ARG A 261 -5.11 -30.47 -3.68
C ARG A 261 -4.88 -31.87 -4.28
N LYS A 262 -3.98 -31.98 -5.26
CA LYS A 262 -3.64 -33.27 -5.87
C LYS A 262 -2.85 -34.11 -4.88
N PRO A 263 -3.12 -35.43 -4.81
CA PRO A 263 -2.29 -36.32 -4.02
C PRO A 263 -0.82 -36.18 -4.41
N TYR A 264 0.03 -36.01 -3.41
CA TYR A 264 1.47 -35.91 -3.59
C TYR A 264 2.18 -36.95 -2.76
N THR A 265 3.23 -37.53 -3.29
CA THR A 265 4.15 -38.43 -2.64
C THR A 265 5.57 -38.11 -3.05
N THR A 266 6.50 -38.17 -2.13
CA THR A 266 7.93 -38.08 -2.44
C THR A 266 8.40 -39.31 -3.20
N GLY A 267 7.62 -40.39 -3.16
CA GLY A 267 7.95 -41.73 -3.68
C GLY A 267 8.84 -42.52 -2.75
N VAL A 268 9.02 -42.05 -1.51
CA VAL A 268 9.74 -42.73 -0.43
C VAL A 268 8.81 -42.81 0.76
N LYS A 269 8.37 -44.01 1.10
CA LYS A 269 7.33 -44.26 2.12
C LYS A 269 7.71 -43.68 3.51
N GLU A 270 8.96 -43.83 3.88
CA GLU A 270 9.48 -43.36 5.17
C GLU A 270 9.41 -41.82 5.23
N LEU A 271 9.82 -41.14 4.16
CA LEU A 271 9.75 -39.68 4.08
C LEU A 271 8.29 -39.18 4.04
N ASP A 272 7.44 -39.85 3.28
CA ASP A 272 6.00 -39.52 3.25
C ASP A 272 5.35 -39.62 4.64
N ASN A 273 5.73 -40.64 5.44
CA ASN A 273 5.26 -40.78 6.81
C ASN A 273 5.72 -39.63 7.72
N LEU A 274 6.97 -39.18 7.57
CA LEU A 274 7.51 -38.04 8.33
C LEU A 274 6.85 -36.70 7.93
N LEU A 275 6.38 -36.59 6.68
CA LEU A 275 5.79 -35.39 6.12
C LEU A 275 4.24 -35.36 6.18
N LYS A 276 3.62 -36.31 6.91
CA LYS A 276 2.17 -36.43 6.97
C LYS A 276 1.47 -35.11 7.37
N ASP A 277 2.03 -34.38 8.33
CA ASP A 277 1.44 -33.14 8.84
C ASP A 277 1.58 -31.94 7.88
N SER A 278 2.47 -32.05 6.89
CA SER A 278 2.66 -31.08 5.81
C SER A 278 2.11 -31.56 4.46
N PHE A 279 1.10 -32.44 4.47
CA PHE A 279 0.46 -32.97 3.26
C PHE A 279 1.44 -33.70 2.31
N HIS A 280 2.48 -34.31 2.87
CA HIS A 280 3.60 -34.96 2.22
C HIS A 280 4.56 -34.04 1.47
N PHE A 281 4.38 -32.71 1.56
CA PHE A 281 5.30 -31.74 0.98
C PHE A 281 6.41 -31.34 1.95
N VAL A 282 7.63 -31.17 1.47
CA VAL A 282 8.71 -30.57 2.27
C VAL A 282 8.54 -29.06 2.25
N MET A 283 7.81 -28.50 3.21
CA MET A 283 7.50 -27.08 3.30
C MET A 283 8.35 -26.37 4.36
N TYR A 284 8.70 -27.09 5.43
CA TYR A 284 9.28 -26.51 6.65
C TYR A 284 10.71 -26.97 6.85
N GLN A 285 11.53 -26.09 7.45
CA GLN A 285 12.89 -26.44 7.89
C GLN A 285 12.84 -27.56 8.91
N GLU A 286 11.87 -27.55 9.79
CA GLU A 286 11.64 -28.56 10.81
C GLU A 286 11.38 -29.94 10.20
N SER A 287 10.73 -30.01 9.05
CA SER A 287 10.56 -31.27 8.31
C SER A 287 11.90 -31.88 7.89
N ILE A 288 12.83 -31.03 7.43
CA ILE A 288 14.18 -31.44 7.07
C ILE A 288 14.97 -31.84 8.34
N MET A 289 14.83 -31.07 9.43
CA MET A 289 15.48 -31.39 10.71
C MET A 289 15.00 -32.77 11.24
N THR A 290 13.70 -33.05 11.15
CA THR A 290 13.13 -34.34 11.55
C THR A 290 13.68 -35.46 10.67
N TYR A 291 13.77 -35.27 9.36
CA TYR A 291 14.34 -36.23 8.43
C TYR A 291 15.82 -36.51 8.73
N LEU A 292 16.65 -35.47 8.96
CA LEU A 292 18.04 -35.62 9.34
C LEU A 292 18.18 -36.37 10.69
N GLY A 293 17.31 -36.05 11.66
CA GLY A 293 17.26 -36.76 12.94
C GLY A 293 16.90 -38.22 12.78
N TRP A 294 15.94 -38.55 11.92
CA TRP A 294 15.59 -39.93 11.57
C TRP A 294 16.74 -40.69 10.92
N LEU A 295 17.59 -40.02 10.14
CA LEU A 295 18.84 -40.57 9.59
C LEU A 295 19.99 -40.66 10.65
N GLY A 296 19.73 -40.34 11.91
CA GLY A 296 20.70 -40.49 13.01
C GLY A 296 21.59 -39.27 13.26
N ILE A 297 21.29 -38.11 12.63
CA ILE A 297 21.99 -36.85 12.96
C ILE A 297 21.44 -36.30 14.29
N LYS A 298 22.36 -35.85 15.17
CA LYS A 298 21.93 -35.20 16.42
C LYS A 298 21.10 -33.96 16.14
N GLN A 299 20.01 -33.78 16.88
CA GLN A 299 19.09 -32.64 16.73
C GLN A 299 19.83 -31.28 16.79
N THR A 300 20.85 -31.18 17.63
CA THR A 300 21.67 -29.96 17.77
C THR A 300 22.51 -29.62 16.52
N GLU A 301 22.74 -30.59 15.64
CA GLU A 301 23.54 -30.40 14.40
C GLU A 301 22.65 -30.10 13.19
N THR A 302 21.37 -30.51 13.19
CA THR A 302 20.48 -30.48 12.01
C THR A 302 20.32 -29.08 11.43
N TYR A 303 20.10 -28.08 12.27
CA TYR A 303 19.94 -26.69 11.82
C TYR A 303 21.22 -26.14 11.18
N ALA A 304 22.38 -26.43 11.76
CA ALA A 304 23.67 -26.01 11.20
C ALA A 304 23.93 -26.64 9.81
N ILE A 305 23.53 -27.91 9.63
CA ILE A 305 23.63 -28.62 8.34
C ILE A 305 22.74 -27.92 7.29
N ILE A 306 21.47 -27.68 7.62
CA ILE A 306 20.53 -26.97 6.71
C ILE A 306 21.09 -25.61 6.32
N LYS A 307 21.58 -24.82 7.29
CA LYS A 307 22.14 -23.49 7.06
C LYS A 307 23.40 -23.51 6.17
N LYS A 308 24.24 -24.53 6.30
CA LYS A 308 25.42 -24.71 5.44
C LYS A 308 25.03 -25.11 4.01
N ILE A 309 24.07 -26.01 3.84
CA ILE A 309 23.54 -26.42 2.51
C ILE A 309 22.90 -25.21 1.82
N SER A 310 22.00 -24.53 2.51
CA SER A 310 21.27 -23.34 2.01
C SER A 310 22.23 -22.24 1.50
N LYS A 311 23.32 -21.99 2.23
CA LYS A 311 24.32 -20.96 1.91
C LYS A 311 25.45 -21.47 0.99
N LYS A 312 25.39 -22.71 0.50
CA LYS A 312 26.44 -23.37 -0.29
C LYS A 312 27.84 -23.24 0.35
N LYS A 313 27.90 -23.46 1.68
CA LYS A 313 29.14 -23.29 2.46
C LYS A 313 29.89 -24.59 2.74
N TYR A 314 29.42 -25.71 2.24
CA TYR A 314 30.16 -26.98 2.30
C TYR A 314 31.24 -26.98 1.22
N LYS A 315 32.44 -27.45 1.60
CA LYS A 315 33.46 -27.89 0.65
C LYS A 315 33.08 -29.27 0.12
N ASP A 316 33.55 -29.63 -1.05
CA ASP A 316 33.16 -30.91 -1.69
C ASP A 316 33.47 -32.12 -0.80
N GLU A 317 34.60 -32.11 -0.10
CA GLU A 317 35.00 -33.17 0.84
C GLU A 317 34.06 -33.26 2.05
N GLU A 318 33.73 -32.12 2.65
CA GLU A 318 32.78 -32.04 3.81
C GLU A 318 31.36 -32.48 3.41
N LEU A 319 30.97 -32.17 2.17
CA LEU A 319 29.66 -32.57 1.65
C LEU A 319 29.59 -34.07 1.40
N ALA A 320 30.69 -34.65 0.86
CA ALA A 320 30.79 -36.09 0.64
C ALA A 320 30.79 -36.88 1.95
N GLU A 321 31.49 -36.38 2.99
CA GLU A 321 31.48 -36.97 4.33
C GLU A 321 30.06 -36.92 4.96
N LEU A 322 29.40 -35.77 4.86
CA LEU A 322 28.00 -35.66 5.31
C LEU A 322 27.09 -36.65 4.60
N LYS A 323 27.22 -36.73 3.26
CA LYS A 323 26.39 -37.63 2.44
C LYS A 323 26.64 -39.11 2.83
N SER A 324 27.86 -39.50 3.08
CA SER A 324 28.19 -40.84 3.55
C SER A 324 27.52 -41.19 4.90
N ARG A 325 27.59 -40.26 5.87
CA ARG A 325 26.92 -40.42 7.17
C ARG A 325 25.39 -40.58 6.99
N LEU A 326 24.79 -39.83 6.07
CA LEU A 326 23.35 -39.92 5.81
C LEU A 326 22.98 -41.23 5.10
N ILE A 327 23.81 -41.74 4.20
CA ILE A 327 23.62 -43.05 3.55
C ILE A 327 23.67 -44.17 4.59
N GLU A 328 24.64 -44.16 5.50
CA GLU A 328 24.69 -45.13 6.59
C GLU A 328 23.43 -45.13 7.43
N GLY A 329 22.95 -43.91 7.81
CA GLY A 329 21.69 -43.74 8.49
C GLY A 329 20.49 -44.28 7.71
N TRP A 330 20.45 -44.00 6.43
CA TRP A 330 19.40 -44.47 5.53
C TRP A 330 19.36 -46.02 5.43
N ILE A 331 20.52 -46.65 5.19
CA ILE A 331 20.63 -48.12 5.13
C ILE A 331 20.18 -48.76 6.46
N LYS A 332 20.56 -48.15 7.61
CA LYS A 332 20.13 -48.63 8.91
C LYS A 332 18.62 -48.58 9.08
N GLN A 333 17.93 -47.61 8.52
CA GLN A 333 16.48 -47.45 8.64
C GLN A 333 15.71 -48.27 7.63
N THR A 334 16.20 -48.41 6.38
CA THR A 334 15.48 -49.01 5.26
C THR A 334 15.98 -50.37 4.84
N GLY A 335 17.20 -50.74 5.24
CA GLY A 335 17.85 -52.00 4.87
C GLY A 335 18.58 -51.99 3.52
N SER A 336 18.49 -50.90 2.73
CA SER A 336 19.21 -50.75 1.46
C SER A 336 19.53 -49.30 1.16
N GLU A 337 20.42 -49.03 0.21
CA GLU A 337 20.75 -47.69 -0.26
C GLU A 337 19.71 -47.15 -1.26
N GLU A 338 18.85 -48.01 -1.78
CA GLU A 338 17.85 -47.65 -2.78
C GLU A 338 16.93 -46.54 -2.29
N GLY A 339 16.73 -45.49 -3.12
CA GLY A 339 15.88 -44.35 -2.83
C GLY A 339 16.59 -43.20 -2.11
N PHE A 340 17.81 -43.39 -1.57
CA PHE A 340 18.51 -42.30 -0.87
C PHE A 340 18.80 -41.07 -1.75
N GLU A 341 19.30 -41.29 -2.97
CA GLU A 341 19.66 -40.18 -3.86
C GLU A 341 18.45 -39.28 -4.15
N LYS A 342 17.29 -39.86 -4.38
CA LYS A 342 16.06 -39.13 -4.61
C LYS A 342 15.66 -38.26 -3.39
N THR A 343 15.84 -38.77 -2.16
CA THR A 343 15.55 -38.00 -0.95
C THR A 343 16.58 -36.91 -0.71
N TRP A 344 17.85 -37.18 -1.07
CA TRP A 344 18.92 -36.16 -1.00
C TRP A 344 18.63 -35.00 -1.94
N GLU A 345 18.27 -35.26 -3.21
CA GLU A 345 17.89 -34.22 -4.17
C GLU A 345 16.73 -33.36 -3.66
N ILE A 346 15.69 -34.00 -3.11
CA ILE A 346 14.56 -33.31 -2.51
C ILE A 346 15.01 -32.41 -1.34
N MET A 347 15.80 -32.97 -0.42
CA MET A 347 16.30 -32.24 0.75
C MET A 347 17.19 -31.07 0.35
N GLU A 348 18.11 -31.26 -0.60
CA GLU A 348 19.00 -30.21 -1.09
C GLU A 348 18.21 -29.07 -1.75
N ALA A 349 17.26 -29.40 -2.62
CA ALA A 349 16.40 -28.42 -3.27
C ALA A 349 15.62 -27.57 -2.26
N PHE A 350 15.04 -28.22 -1.24
CA PHE A 350 14.24 -27.53 -0.24
C PHE A 350 15.04 -26.84 0.84
N SER A 351 16.25 -27.31 1.19
CA SER A 351 17.12 -26.63 2.15
C SER A 351 17.45 -25.19 1.77
N LYS A 352 17.40 -24.87 0.48
CA LYS A 352 17.63 -23.51 -0.06
C LYS A 352 16.48 -22.55 0.26
N TYR A 353 15.28 -23.07 0.49
CA TYR A 353 14.04 -22.27 0.48
C TYR A 353 13.04 -22.65 1.58
N ALA A 354 13.30 -23.71 2.35
CA ALA A 354 12.41 -24.18 3.40
C ALA A 354 12.16 -23.08 4.43
N PHE A 355 10.89 -22.92 4.80
CA PHE A 355 10.43 -21.88 5.70
C PHE A 355 10.34 -22.41 7.13
N ASN A 356 10.59 -21.56 8.12
CA ASN A 356 10.42 -21.94 9.51
C ASN A 356 8.94 -22.16 9.82
N ALA A 357 8.56 -23.28 10.40
CA ALA A 357 7.16 -23.65 10.67
C ALA A 357 6.51 -22.67 11.66
N SER A 358 7.20 -22.29 12.73
CA SER A 358 6.66 -21.36 13.73
C SER A 358 6.44 -19.98 13.14
N HIS A 359 7.30 -19.53 12.22
CA HIS A 359 7.12 -18.29 11.51
C HIS A 359 5.91 -18.35 10.54
N ALA A 360 5.74 -19.45 9.79
CA ALA A 360 4.56 -19.66 8.96
C ALA A 360 3.27 -19.64 9.79
N TYR A 361 3.30 -20.23 10.98
CA TYR A 361 2.19 -20.25 11.91
C TYR A 361 1.84 -18.84 12.40
N SER A 362 2.82 -18.05 12.81
CA SER A 362 2.61 -16.65 13.22
C SER A 362 1.94 -15.83 12.13
N TYR A 363 2.45 -15.90 10.89
CA TYR A 363 1.83 -15.19 9.77
C TYR A 363 0.43 -15.69 9.41
N ALA A 364 0.14 -16.98 9.63
CA ALA A 364 -1.20 -17.51 9.45
C ALA A 364 -2.16 -16.93 10.52
N TYR A 365 -1.70 -16.69 11.76
CA TYR A 365 -2.50 -15.98 12.76
C TYR A 365 -2.70 -14.53 12.41
N ASP A 366 -1.66 -13.80 11.98
CA ASP A 366 -1.81 -12.41 11.50
C ASP A 366 -2.89 -12.33 10.39
N SER A 367 -2.91 -13.33 9.52
CA SER A 367 -3.90 -13.44 8.44
C SER A 367 -5.31 -13.73 8.97
N VAL A 368 -5.46 -14.73 9.84
CA VAL A 368 -6.79 -15.19 10.27
C VAL A 368 -7.49 -14.19 11.20
N TYR A 369 -6.77 -13.45 12.04
CA TYR A 369 -7.36 -12.36 12.82
C TYR A 369 -8.00 -11.32 11.90
N GLY A 370 -7.29 -10.90 10.87
CA GLY A 370 -7.82 -9.98 9.86
C GLY A 370 -9.04 -10.54 9.14
N ALA A 371 -9.01 -11.81 8.74
CA ALA A 371 -10.12 -12.47 8.06
C ALA A 371 -11.36 -12.62 8.95
N TYR A 372 -11.17 -12.99 10.22
CA TYR A 372 -12.25 -13.10 11.21
C TYR A 372 -12.93 -11.75 11.45
N LEU A 373 -12.13 -10.70 11.70
CA LEU A 373 -12.65 -9.36 11.93
C LEU A 373 -13.38 -8.83 10.69
N LYS A 374 -12.84 -9.03 9.51
CA LYS A 374 -13.50 -8.65 8.25
C LYS A 374 -14.82 -9.37 8.04
N ALA A 375 -14.85 -10.68 8.31
CA ALA A 375 -16.03 -11.51 8.09
C ALA A 375 -17.19 -11.18 9.06
N ASN A 376 -16.86 -10.87 10.31
CA ASN A 376 -17.85 -10.72 11.39
C ASN A 376 -18.12 -9.25 11.76
N TYR A 377 -17.16 -8.35 11.51
CA TYR A 377 -17.24 -6.91 11.84
C TYR A 377 -16.78 -6.05 10.66
N PRO A 378 -17.40 -6.18 9.46
CA PRO A 378 -16.91 -5.53 8.24
C PRO A 378 -16.90 -4.00 8.33
N TYR A 379 -17.86 -3.38 9.00
CA TYR A 379 -17.91 -1.93 9.16
C TYR A 379 -16.70 -1.41 9.93
N GLU A 380 -16.43 -2.00 11.08
CA GLU A 380 -15.33 -1.62 11.94
C GLU A 380 -13.98 -1.92 11.27
N PHE A 381 -13.87 -3.08 10.61
CA PHE A 381 -12.69 -3.46 9.83
C PHE A 381 -12.36 -2.44 8.75
N TYR A 382 -13.30 -2.15 7.84
CA TYR A 382 -13.05 -1.22 6.74
C TYR A 382 -12.84 0.21 7.22
N SER A 383 -13.57 0.67 8.24
CA SER A 383 -13.40 1.99 8.83
C SER A 383 -11.95 2.19 9.34
N VAL A 384 -11.45 1.26 10.17
CA VAL A 384 -10.10 1.35 10.74
C VAL A 384 -9.02 1.17 9.68
N MET A 385 -9.18 0.21 8.77
CA MET A 385 -8.16 -0.04 7.73
C MET A 385 -8.03 1.14 6.77
N MET A 386 -9.14 1.71 6.30
CA MET A 386 -9.11 2.88 5.42
C MET A 386 -8.55 4.12 6.11
N GLN A 387 -8.84 4.31 7.40
CA GLN A 387 -8.26 5.39 8.20
C GLN A 387 -6.74 5.25 8.27
N HIS A 388 -6.24 4.06 8.64
CA HIS A 388 -4.82 3.77 8.72
C HIS A 388 -4.07 3.97 7.39
N LEU A 389 -4.66 3.52 6.29
CA LEU A 389 -4.09 3.71 4.95
C LEU A 389 -4.07 5.18 4.53
N SER A 390 -5.09 5.96 4.92
CA SER A 390 -5.16 7.39 4.63
C SER A 390 -4.09 8.17 5.40
N GLU A 391 -3.85 7.83 6.66
CA GLU A 391 -2.77 8.38 7.49
C GLU A 391 -1.38 8.11 6.89
N LYS A 392 -1.22 6.98 6.18
CA LYS A 392 -0.01 6.61 5.45
C LYS A 392 0.08 7.20 4.04
N GLY A 393 -0.94 7.89 3.55
CA GLY A 393 -0.98 8.42 2.20
C GLY A 393 -1.20 7.37 1.09
N GLU A 394 -1.59 6.13 1.43
CA GLU A 394 -1.78 5.02 0.49
C GLU A 394 -3.15 5.08 -0.21
N LYS A 395 -3.39 6.13 -0.99
CA LYS A 395 -4.69 6.44 -1.62
C LYS A 395 -5.21 5.32 -2.53
N ASP A 396 -4.35 4.71 -3.33
CA ASP A 396 -4.74 3.64 -4.27
C ASP A 396 -5.30 2.42 -3.52
N LYS A 397 -4.73 2.11 -2.36
CA LYS A 397 -5.25 1.03 -1.51
C LYS A 397 -6.60 1.41 -0.91
N VAL A 398 -6.79 2.65 -0.44
CA VAL A 398 -8.10 3.11 0.07
C VAL A 398 -9.19 2.90 -0.99
N VAL A 399 -8.91 3.24 -2.26
CA VAL A 399 -9.85 2.99 -3.37
C VAL A 399 -10.15 1.50 -3.54
N ALA A 400 -9.13 0.66 -3.47
CA ALA A 400 -9.32 -0.79 -3.58
C ALA A 400 -10.16 -1.37 -2.43
N TYR A 401 -9.96 -0.87 -1.20
CA TYR A 401 -10.76 -1.26 -0.03
C TYR A 401 -12.23 -0.80 -0.17
N LYS A 402 -12.48 0.44 -0.58
CA LYS A 402 -13.84 0.95 -0.85
C LYS A 402 -14.59 0.06 -1.84
N LYS A 403 -13.90 -0.40 -2.86
CA LYS A 403 -14.44 -1.28 -3.90
C LYS A 403 -14.76 -2.68 -3.35
N GLU A 404 -13.81 -3.32 -2.65
CA GLU A 404 -14.04 -4.64 -2.06
C GLU A 404 -15.19 -4.57 -1.03
N MET A 405 -15.22 -3.56 -0.17
CA MET A 405 -16.27 -3.33 0.82
C MET A 405 -17.66 -3.32 0.18
N GLN A 406 -17.82 -2.59 -0.92
CA GLN A 406 -19.09 -2.51 -1.63
C GLN A 406 -19.46 -3.82 -2.31
N GLN A 407 -18.49 -4.50 -2.93
CA GLN A 407 -18.71 -5.75 -3.66
C GLN A 407 -19.00 -6.94 -2.74
N ALA A 408 -18.21 -7.06 -1.67
CA ALA A 408 -18.24 -8.21 -0.77
C ALA A 408 -19.37 -8.12 0.27
N PHE A 409 -19.61 -6.94 0.81
CA PHE A 409 -20.50 -6.74 1.96
C PHE A 409 -21.71 -5.83 1.66
N GLY A 410 -21.77 -5.23 0.48
CA GLY A 410 -22.84 -4.29 0.12
C GLY A 410 -22.82 -2.99 0.92
N ILE A 411 -21.73 -2.71 1.65
CA ILE A 411 -21.53 -1.47 2.39
C ILE A 411 -21.20 -0.38 1.39
N LYS A 412 -21.98 0.70 1.37
CA LYS A 412 -21.82 1.80 0.43
C LYS A 412 -20.67 2.73 0.86
N ASN A 413 -20.06 3.39 -0.11
CA ASN A 413 -19.26 4.58 0.17
C ASN A 413 -20.21 5.72 0.53
N GLY A 414 -20.02 6.32 1.69
CA GLY A 414 -20.72 7.53 2.08
C GLY A 414 -20.12 8.76 1.43
N ASP A 415 -20.60 9.94 1.84
CA ASP A 415 -20.28 11.21 1.21
C ASP A 415 -19.37 12.09 2.07
N TYR A 416 -18.59 12.93 1.41
CA TYR A 416 -18.07 14.15 2.01
C TYR A 416 -19.19 15.19 2.02
N LYS A 417 -19.73 15.50 3.18
CA LYS A 417 -20.87 16.41 3.25
C LYS A 417 -20.85 17.23 4.54
N PHE A 418 -21.12 18.53 4.43
CA PHE A 418 -21.25 19.41 5.58
C PHE A 418 -22.36 18.92 6.50
N GLY A 419 -22.06 18.82 7.79
CA GLY A 419 -22.98 18.26 8.79
C GLY A 419 -22.80 16.76 9.06
N LEU A 420 -22.14 16.02 8.19
CA LEU A 420 -21.72 14.64 8.47
C LEU A 420 -20.39 14.61 9.23
N ASP A 421 -20.16 13.51 9.97
CA ASP A 421 -18.86 13.29 10.60
C ASP A 421 -17.86 12.73 9.57
N ASN A 422 -17.02 13.62 9.04
CA ASN A 422 -15.93 13.32 8.13
C ASN A 422 -14.54 13.48 8.80
N ARG A 423 -14.46 13.47 10.15
CA ARG A 423 -13.18 13.54 10.89
C ARG A 423 -12.37 12.26 10.74
N GLU A 424 -13.07 11.12 10.71
CA GLU A 424 -12.56 9.78 10.46
C GLU A 424 -13.43 9.09 9.41
N PHE A 425 -13.07 7.84 9.05
CA PHE A 425 -14.00 6.96 8.34
C PHE A 425 -15.12 6.54 9.30
N SER A 426 -16.20 7.32 9.35
CA SER A 426 -17.30 7.13 10.28
C SER A 426 -18.31 6.11 9.76
N ILE A 427 -18.83 5.28 10.69
CA ILE A 427 -19.76 4.19 10.37
C ILE A 427 -21.21 4.71 10.49
N ASP A 428 -21.98 4.55 9.43
CA ASP A 428 -23.41 4.78 9.41
C ASP A 428 -24.15 3.46 9.08
N LYS A 429 -24.54 2.73 10.14
CA LYS A 429 -25.22 1.44 10.00
C LYS A 429 -26.66 1.57 9.49
N GLU A 430 -27.33 2.72 9.71
CA GLU A 430 -28.70 2.97 9.25
C GLU A 430 -28.73 3.07 7.72
N ASN A 431 -27.81 3.85 7.14
CA ASN A 431 -27.70 4.02 5.70
C ASN A 431 -26.82 2.95 5.02
N LYS A 432 -26.26 2.03 5.81
CA LYS A 432 -25.34 0.96 5.37
C LYS A 432 -24.15 1.53 4.60
N CYS A 433 -23.51 2.55 5.15
CA CYS A 433 -22.34 3.17 4.53
C CYS A 433 -21.22 3.49 5.55
N ILE A 434 -20.06 3.80 5.01
CA ILE A 434 -18.93 4.39 5.74
C ILE A 434 -18.63 5.73 5.09
N ASN A 435 -18.76 6.81 5.85
CA ASN A 435 -18.45 8.16 5.38
C ASN A 435 -16.91 8.33 5.33
N PRO A 436 -16.39 8.95 4.29
CA PRO A 436 -14.94 9.11 4.14
C PRO A 436 -14.39 10.17 5.08
N SER A 437 -13.11 10.00 5.46
CA SER A 437 -12.37 10.97 6.27
C SER A 437 -11.76 12.08 5.42
N LEU A 438 -11.87 13.34 5.87
CA LEU A 438 -11.18 14.48 5.27
C LEU A 438 -9.66 14.36 5.36
N LEU A 439 -9.13 13.58 6.30
CA LEU A 439 -7.69 13.29 6.37
C LEU A 439 -7.16 12.49 5.17
N SER A 440 -8.04 11.83 4.41
CA SER A 440 -7.69 11.20 3.15
C SER A 440 -7.47 12.18 2.00
N VAL A 441 -7.84 13.44 2.19
CA VAL A 441 -7.73 14.52 1.20
C VAL A 441 -6.45 15.31 1.46
N LYS A 442 -5.70 15.60 0.39
CA LYS A 442 -4.44 16.34 0.50
C LYS A 442 -4.65 17.72 1.17
N ASN A 443 -3.76 18.07 2.10
CA ASN A 443 -3.74 19.36 2.82
C ASN A 443 -4.92 19.59 3.77
N PHE A 444 -5.65 18.55 4.18
CA PHE A 444 -6.57 18.63 5.30
C PHE A 444 -5.92 18.04 6.55
N SER A 445 -6.03 18.74 7.66
CA SER A 445 -5.54 18.33 8.98
C SER A 445 -6.71 17.98 9.90
N GLN A 446 -6.40 17.29 11.00
CA GLN A 446 -7.39 16.98 12.05
C GLN A 446 -8.10 18.24 12.54
N SER A 447 -7.36 19.33 12.78
CA SER A 447 -7.93 20.59 13.27
C SER A 447 -8.95 21.20 12.28
N ILE A 448 -8.71 21.07 10.97
CA ILE A 448 -9.68 21.53 9.96
C ILE A 448 -10.92 20.64 9.98
N ALA A 449 -10.75 19.32 10.04
CA ALA A 449 -11.85 18.38 10.08
C ALA A 449 -12.73 18.55 11.32
N ASP A 450 -12.12 18.78 12.49
CA ASP A 450 -12.81 19.05 13.76
C ASP A 450 -13.61 20.36 13.68
N SER A 451 -13.00 21.44 13.16
CA SER A 451 -13.68 22.71 12.95
C SER A 451 -14.87 22.60 12.00
N LEU A 452 -14.72 21.86 10.89
CA LEU A 452 -15.80 21.63 9.93
C LEU A 452 -16.96 20.83 10.54
N TYR A 453 -16.64 19.83 11.36
CA TYR A 453 -17.66 19.05 12.06
C TYR A 453 -18.44 19.93 13.07
N GLU A 454 -17.75 20.70 13.92
CA GLU A 454 -18.36 21.61 14.89
C GLU A 454 -19.24 22.67 14.21
N LEU A 455 -18.77 23.26 13.11
CA LEU A 455 -19.55 24.21 12.33
C LEU A 455 -20.76 23.55 11.68
N GLY A 456 -20.61 22.33 11.17
CA GLY A 456 -21.69 21.58 10.54
C GLY A 456 -22.85 21.19 11.47
N GLN A 457 -22.67 21.27 12.80
CA GLN A 457 -23.74 21.02 13.77
C GLN A 457 -24.62 22.28 14.04
N ARG A 458 -24.26 23.42 13.45
CA ARG A 458 -25.00 24.68 13.58
C ARG A 458 -26.02 24.83 12.44
N LYS A 459 -27.05 25.63 12.66
CA LYS A 459 -28.00 26.02 11.61
C LYS A 459 -27.53 27.30 10.95
N TYR A 460 -27.64 27.34 9.64
CA TYR A 460 -27.32 28.52 8.82
C TYR A 460 -28.49 28.82 7.88
N ASP A 461 -28.76 30.10 7.66
CA ASP A 461 -29.84 30.53 6.77
C ASP A 461 -29.42 30.44 5.29
N ASP A 462 -28.15 30.72 5.00
CA ASP A 462 -27.57 30.71 3.65
C ASP A 462 -26.07 30.38 3.66
N PHE A 463 -25.48 30.22 2.47
CA PHE A 463 -24.06 29.90 2.32
C PHE A 463 -23.13 31.05 2.73
N ILE A 464 -23.62 32.31 2.72
CA ILE A 464 -22.83 33.46 3.16
C ILE A 464 -22.52 33.35 4.66
N ASP A 465 -23.51 32.92 5.46
CA ASP A 465 -23.34 32.68 6.89
C ASP A 465 -22.36 31.53 7.17
N VAL A 466 -22.40 30.46 6.34
CA VAL A 466 -21.40 29.39 6.40
C VAL A 466 -20.00 29.90 6.10
N LEU A 467 -19.82 30.70 5.04
CA LEU A 467 -18.54 31.29 4.68
C LEU A 467 -17.96 32.18 5.78
N ASP A 468 -18.80 33.00 6.41
CA ASP A 468 -18.38 33.85 7.53
C ASP A 468 -17.88 33.01 8.72
N ALA A 469 -18.61 31.94 9.05
CA ALA A 469 -18.21 30.99 10.10
C ALA A 469 -16.91 30.27 9.77
N LEU A 470 -16.74 29.76 8.55
CA LEU A 470 -15.51 29.09 8.07
C LEU A 470 -14.31 30.04 8.13
N ARG A 471 -14.46 31.28 7.66
CA ARG A 471 -13.39 32.28 7.70
C ARG A 471 -13.05 32.70 9.12
N SER A 472 -14.06 32.79 9.99
CA SER A 472 -13.89 33.09 11.41
C SER A 472 -13.15 32.01 12.17
N SER A 473 -13.28 30.76 11.76
CA SER A 473 -12.54 29.60 12.29
C SER A 473 -11.11 29.47 11.71
N GLY A 474 -10.68 30.38 10.85
CA GLY A 474 -9.33 30.39 10.28
C GLY A 474 -9.12 29.44 9.10
N ILE A 475 -10.18 28.83 8.55
CA ILE A 475 -10.08 27.94 7.39
C ILE A 475 -9.71 28.77 6.14
N ALA A 476 -8.62 28.37 5.48
CA ALA A 476 -8.11 29.06 4.32
C ALA A 476 -9.07 28.96 3.12
N GLU A 477 -9.16 30.02 2.33
CA GLU A 477 -10.03 30.10 1.15
C GLU A 477 -9.79 28.94 0.16
N SER A 478 -8.52 28.58 -0.06
CA SER A 478 -8.19 27.43 -0.92
C SER A 478 -8.80 26.11 -0.44
N ARG A 479 -8.90 25.91 0.88
CA ARG A 479 -9.58 24.74 1.47
C ARG A 479 -11.09 24.81 1.28
N ILE A 480 -11.67 26.00 1.37
CA ILE A 480 -13.11 26.20 1.10
C ILE A 480 -13.42 25.86 -0.37
N LEU A 481 -12.59 26.30 -1.31
CA LEU A 481 -12.75 25.96 -2.73
C LEU A 481 -12.57 24.46 -3.00
N ASP A 482 -11.60 23.80 -2.35
CA ASP A 482 -11.45 22.34 -2.44
C ASP A 482 -12.71 21.62 -1.94
N LEU A 483 -13.31 22.07 -0.84
CA LEU A 483 -14.56 21.51 -0.31
C LEU A 483 -15.74 21.72 -1.27
N ILE A 484 -15.85 22.90 -1.89
CA ILE A 484 -16.85 23.18 -2.92
C ILE A 484 -16.65 22.23 -4.11
N ASP A 485 -15.43 22.09 -4.60
CA ASP A 485 -15.10 21.22 -5.72
C ASP A 485 -15.39 19.72 -5.41
N MET A 486 -15.38 19.33 -4.12
CA MET A 486 -15.79 18.02 -3.64
C MET A 486 -17.31 17.87 -3.46
N SER A 487 -18.11 18.91 -3.74
CA SER A 487 -19.56 18.95 -3.44
C SER A 487 -19.91 18.86 -1.95
N TYR A 488 -18.96 19.22 -1.05
CA TYR A 488 -19.14 19.13 0.40
C TYR A 488 -20.30 20.00 0.91
N PHE A 489 -20.55 21.13 0.26
CA PHE A 489 -21.63 22.07 0.57
C PHE A 489 -22.84 21.94 -0.37
N SER A 490 -23.11 20.76 -0.92
CA SER A 490 -24.17 20.52 -1.91
C SER A 490 -25.58 20.92 -1.47
N ASP A 491 -25.85 20.98 -0.15
CA ASP A 491 -27.14 21.43 0.37
C ASP A 491 -27.37 22.95 0.18
N PHE A 492 -26.31 23.71 -0.09
CA PHE A 492 -26.39 25.18 -0.28
C PHE A 492 -26.36 25.58 -1.76
N GLY A 493 -26.03 24.68 -2.67
CA GLY A 493 -26.05 24.95 -4.11
C GLY A 493 -25.04 24.15 -4.92
N THR A 494 -24.97 24.46 -6.22
CA THR A 494 -24.05 23.82 -7.17
C THR A 494 -22.62 24.32 -7.00
N ILE A 495 -21.64 23.55 -7.49
CA ILE A 495 -20.21 23.94 -7.48
C ILE A 495 -20.02 25.31 -8.11
N SER A 496 -20.62 25.53 -9.29
CA SER A 496 -20.52 26.78 -10.04
C SER A 496 -21.10 27.96 -9.29
N TYR A 497 -22.27 27.78 -8.66
CA TYR A 497 -22.92 28.80 -7.85
C TYR A 497 -22.08 29.16 -6.61
N LEU A 498 -21.69 28.14 -5.82
CA LEU A 498 -20.94 28.35 -4.59
C LEU A 498 -19.58 28.98 -4.86
N THR A 499 -18.92 28.63 -5.99
CA THR A 499 -17.67 29.27 -6.38
C THR A 499 -17.84 30.78 -6.64
N LYS A 500 -18.91 31.18 -7.34
CA LYS A 500 -19.23 32.59 -7.55
C LYS A 500 -19.55 33.31 -6.22
N VAL A 501 -20.28 32.66 -5.32
CA VAL A 501 -20.54 33.23 -4.01
C VAL A 501 -19.23 33.52 -3.25
N VAL A 502 -18.25 32.60 -3.30
CA VAL A 502 -16.92 32.84 -2.69
C VAL A 502 -16.18 34.00 -3.36
N GLU A 503 -16.25 34.16 -4.69
CA GLU A 503 -15.65 35.27 -5.40
C GLU A 503 -16.22 36.62 -4.95
N TYR A 504 -17.54 36.75 -4.83
CA TYR A 504 -18.19 37.97 -4.33
C TYR A 504 -17.90 38.20 -2.86
N PHE A 505 -17.94 37.14 -2.02
CA PHE A 505 -17.60 37.22 -0.60
C PHE A 505 -16.20 37.79 -0.38
N LYS A 506 -15.25 37.45 -1.23
CA LYS A 506 -13.86 37.94 -1.22
C LYS A 506 -13.78 39.46 -1.40
N ILE A 507 -14.67 40.05 -2.19
CA ILE A 507 -14.70 41.49 -2.48
C ILE A 507 -15.17 42.25 -1.24
N PHE A 508 -16.22 41.79 -0.58
CA PHE A 508 -16.91 42.52 0.48
C PHE A 508 -16.46 42.16 1.89
N TYR A 509 -16.04 40.88 2.12
CA TYR A 509 -15.68 40.35 3.45
C TYR A 509 -14.17 40.23 3.70
N LYS A 510 -13.37 40.93 2.95
CA LYS A 510 -11.91 40.91 3.10
C LYS A 510 -11.53 41.29 4.57
N ASN A 511 -10.75 40.40 5.22
CA ASN A 511 -10.28 40.60 6.61
C ASN A 511 -11.37 40.64 7.71
N LYS A 512 -12.52 39.96 7.51
CA LYS A 512 -13.60 39.88 8.51
C LYS A 512 -14.21 41.22 8.93
N LYS A 513 -13.97 42.27 8.19
CA LYS A 513 -14.54 43.60 8.45
C LYS A 513 -15.47 43.96 7.32
N TYR A 514 -16.55 44.65 7.63
CA TYR A 514 -17.30 45.34 6.60
C TYR A 514 -16.36 46.28 5.87
N LEU A 515 -16.40 46.23 4.56
CA LEU A 515 -15.68 47.18 3.77
C LEU A 515 -16.38 48.52 3.94
N SER A 516 -15.70 49.47 4.62
CA SER A 516 -16.16 50.87 4.67
C SER A 516 -16.02 51.54 3.29
N ARG A 517 -15.29 50.90 2.36
CA ARG A 517 -15.04 51.39 1.01
C ARG A 517 -15.06 50.21 0.01
N ALA A 518 -15.68 50.40 -1.14
CA ALA A 518 -15.59 49.50 -2.26
C ALA A 518 -15.17 50.29 -3.52
N SER A 519 -14.13 49.83 -4.25
CA SER A 519 -13.69 50.48 -5.47
C SER A 519 -14.71 50.24 -6.57
N LYS A 520 -15.20 51.31 -7.20
CA LYS A 520 -16.15 51.22 -8.35
C LYS A 520 -15.53 50.52 -9.54
N GLU A 521 -14.23 50.65 -9.79
CA GLU A 521 -13.55 49.97 -10.85
C GLU A 521 -13.63 48.44 -10.71
N LYS A 522 -13.36 47.92 -9.49
CA LYS A 522 -13.48 46.49 -9.21
C LYS A 522 -14.90 45.99 -9.37
N MET A 523 -15.91 46.76 -8.90
CA MET A 523 -17.31 46.40 -9.06
C MET A 523 -17.70 46.31 -10.55
N PHE A 524 -17.16 47.21 -11.37
CA PHE A 524 -17.36 47.19 -12.80
C PHE A 524 -16.75 45.96 -13.49
N GLU A 525 -15.55 45.55 -13.08
CA GLU A 525 -14.91 44.35 -13.60
C GLU A 525 -15.75 43.07 -13.32
N TYR A 526 -16.45 43.02 -12.20
CA TYR A 526 -17.33 41.89 -11.83
C TYR A 526 -18.78 42.06 -12.35
N ASN A 527 -19.06 43.08 -13.14
CA ASN A 527 -20.38 43.37 -13.69
C ASN A 527 -21.49 43.48 -12.63
N ILE A 528 -21.13 44.06 -11.44
CA ILE A 528 -22.04 44.25 -10.33
C ILE A 528 -22.89 45.51 -10.57
N ASP A 529 -24.21 45.38 -10.43
CA ASP A 529 -25.12 46.52 -10.48
C ASP A 529 -24.86 47.47 -9.29
N PHE A 530 -24.51 48.73 -9.61
CA PHE A 530 -24.23 49.72 -8.60
C PHE A 530 -25.45 50.11 -7.74
N ASP A 531 -26.68 49.91 -8.27
CA ASP A 531 -27.89 50.20 -7.51
C ASP A 531 -28.02 49.24 -6.32
N ILE A 532 -27.62 47.99 -6.46
CA ILE A 532 -27.53 47.05 -5.33
C ILE A 532 -26.62 47.64 -4.21
N ILE A 533 -25.46 48.18 -4.58
CA ILE A 533 -24.52 48.73 -3.59
C ILE A 533 -25.05 50.01 -2.98
N ARG A 534 -25.69 50.88 -3.79
CA ARG A 534 -26.29 52.13 -3.32
C ARG A 534 -27.37 51.94 -2.26
N ASN A 535 -28.14 50.86 -2.38
CA ASN A 535 -29.16 50.49 -1.41
C ASN A 535 -28.64 50.12 -0.04
N HIS A 536 -27.32 49.80 0.00
CA HIS A 536 -26.64 49.30 1.21
C HIS A 536 -25.39 50.13 1.57
N CYS A 537 -25.31 51.38 1.15
CA CYS A 537 -24.21 52.29 1.52
C CYS A 537 -24.73 53.61 2.11
N GLU A 538 -23.93 54.17 3.00
CA GLU A 538 -24.25 55.48 3.64
C GLU A 538 -24.00 56.65 2.68
N SER A 539 -22.97 56.56 1.85
CA SER A 539 -22.62 57.61 0.89
C SER A 539 -21.78 57.06 -0.28
N GLU A 540 -21.87 57.80 -1.40
CA GLU A 540 -21.13 57.50 -2.64
C GLU A 540 -20.21 58.65 -3.02
N THR A 541 -18.98 58.31 -3.41
CA THR A 541 -18.05 59.25 -4.03
C THR A 541 -17.79 58.86 -5.50
N VAL A 542 -17.07 59.69 -6.27
CA VAL A 542 -16.74 59.37 -7.64
C VAL A 542 -16.05 57.99 -7.80
N LYS A 543 -15.20 57.62 -6.85
CA LYS A 543 -14.41 56.36 -6.92
C LYS A 543 -14.85 55.25 -6.00
N THR A 544 -15.58 55.53 -4.91
CA THR A 544 -15.86 54.55 -3.88
C THR A 544 -17.26 54.69 -3.30
N PHE A 545 -17.78 53.56 -2.79
CA PHE A 545 -18.91 53.51 -1.89
C PHE A 545 -18.41 53.47 -0.43
N MET A 546 -19.05 54.18 0.48
CA MET A 546 -18.64 54.33 1.89
C MET A 546 -19.73 53.82 2.83
N GLY A 547 -19.33 53.24 3.96
CA GLY A 547 -20.25 52.76 4.98
C GLY A 547 -21.18 51.63 4.45
N ILE A 548 -20.60 50.68 3.78
CA ILE A 548 -21.38 49.60 3.13
C ILE A 548 -21.79 48.49 4.13
N ASP A 549 -23.03 48.03 4.02
CA ASP A 549 -23.47 46.75 4.57
C ASP A 549 -23.07 45.60 3.64
N ALA A 550 -21.88 45.05 3.89
CA ALA A 550 -21.34 43.99 3.03
C ALA A 550 -22.20 42.76 2.98
N LYS A 551 -22.91 42.39 4.06
CA LYS A 551 -23.78 41.21 4.10
C LYS A 551 -25.05 41.41 3.30
N GLY A 552 -25.68 42.61 3.43
CA GLY A 552 -26.84 42.97 2.63
C GLY A 552 -26.53 42.98 1.13
N ILE A 553 -25.42 43.64 0.77
CA ILE A 553 -24.94 43.62 -0.65
C ILE A 553 -24.72 42.20 -1.17
N LEU A 554 -24.06 41.34 -0.40
CA LEU A 554 -23.80 39.97 -0.83
C LEU A 554 -25.08 39.18 -1.02
N LYS A 555 -26.07 39.32 -0.14
CA LYS A 555 -27.36 38.65 -0.29
C LYS A 555 -28.10 39.08 -1.56
N ASP A 556 -28.13 40.37 -1.85
CA ASP A 556 -28.77 40.88 -3.05
C ASP A 556 -28.01 40.50 -4.33
N ILE A 557 -26.70 40.55 -4.35
CA ILE A 557 -25.90 40.09 -5.48
C ILE A 557 -26.08 38.60 -5.73
N VAL A 558 -26.03 37.79 -4.69
CA VAL A 558 -26.17 36.33 -4.80
C VAL A 558 -27.56 35.96 -5.32
N ALA A 559 -28.62 36.75 -4.99
CA ALA A 559 -29.94 36.55 -5.52
C ALA A 559 -30.06 36.82 -7.05
N THR A 560 -29.07 37.55 -7.64
CA THR A 560 -29.04 37.81 -9.11
C THR A 560 -28.21 36.78 -9.89
N ILE A 561 -27.53 35.85 -9.20
CA ILE A 561 -26.76 34.83 -9.89
C ILE A 561 -27.72 33.85 -10.59
N ASP A 562 -27.54 33.70 -11.90
CA ASP A 562 -28.28 32.71 -12.65
C ASP A 562 -27.79 31.29 -12.24
N VAL A 563 -28.64 30.57 -11.55
CA VAL A 563 -28.32 29.27 -10.96
C VAL A 563 -28.66 28.18 -11.96
N CYS A 564 -27.63 27.47 -12.42
CA CYS A 564 -27.86 26.18 -13.04
C CYS A 564 -28.36 25.22 -11.93
N ASP A 565 -29.55 24.65 -12.07
CA ASP A 565 -30.19 23.85 -11.01
C ASP A 565 -29.36 22.62 -10.57
N LYS A 566 -28.45 22.14 -11.42
CA LYS A 566 -27.61 20.97 -11.14
C LYS A 566 -26.25 21.05 -11.83
N ASP A 567 -25.26 20.53 -11.15
CA ASP A 567 -23.93 20.31 -11.77
C ASP A 567 -23.98 19.09 -12.69
N SER A 568 -23.24 19.16 -13.82
CA SER A 568 -23.09 18.00 -14.67
C SER A 568 -22.21 16.92 -14.04
N LEU A 569 -22.50 15.65 -14.33
CA LEU A 569 -21.68 14.52 -13.88
C LEU A 569 -20.19 14.71 -14.28
N LYS A 570 -19.94 15.24 -15.48
CA LYS A 570 -18.57 15.53 -15.97
C LYS A 570 -17.89 16.58 -15.10
N THR A 571 -18.58 17.64 -14.74
CA THR A 571 -18.07 18.69 -13.85
C THR A 571 -17.74 18.13 -12.48
N ILE A 572 -18.65 17.38 -11.88
CA ILE A 572 -18.45 16.78 -10.56
C ILE A 572 -17.27 15.81 -10.56
N ILE A 573 -17.22 14.88 -11.53
CA ILE A 573 -16.10 13.92 -11.61
C ILE A 573 -14.77 14.65 -11.75
N LYS A 574 -14.69 15.64 -12.65
CA LYS A 574 -13.47 16.41 -12.87
C LYS A 574 -13.03 17.12 -11.61
N LYS A 575 -13.91 17.95 -11.04
CA LYS A 575 -13.61 18.77 -9.86
C LYS A 575 -13.23 17.92 -8.63
N ARG A 576 -14.01 16.87 -8.35
CA ARG A 576 -13.70 15.95 -7.25
C ARG A 576 -12.38 15.22 -7.49
N SER A 577 -12.13 14.72 -8.70
CA SER A 577 -10.88 14.00 -8.99
C SER A 577 -9.63 14.90 -8.96
N ASP A 578 -9.76 16.19 -9.29
CA ASP A 578 -8.65 17.16 -9.18
C ASP A 578 -8.22 17.34 -7.71
N VAL A 579 -9.18 17.33 -6.76
CA VAL A 579 -8.91 17.45 -5.32
C VAL A 579 -8.47 16.11 -4.71
N LEU A 580 -9.20 15.04 -4.99
CA LEU A 580 -8.96 13.70 -4.39
C LEU A 580 -7.73 13.00 -4.98
N GLY A 581 -7.42 13.27 -6.26
CA GLY A 581 -6.39 12.57 -7.05
C GLY A 581 -6.88 11.26 -7.68
N TYR A 582 -8.15 10.90 -7.51
CA TYR A 582 -8.79 9.72 -8.10
C TYR A 582 -10.29 9.93 -8.28
N ILE A 583 -10.93 9.08 -9.09
CA ILE A 583 -12.38 9.09 -9.27
C ILE A 583 -13.02 8.26 -8.15
N ASP A 584 -13.87 8.87 -7.33
CA ASP A 584 -14.51 8.25 -6.17
C ASP A 584 -16.00 7.87 -6.40
N ILE A 585 -16.53 8.18 -7.56
CA ILE A 585 -17.92 7.88 -7.90
C ILE A 585 -18.04 6.43 -8.35
N ILE A 586 -18.79 5.64 -7.56
CA ILE A 586 -19.13 4.25 -7.86
C ILE A 586 -20.62 4.06 -7.56
N ASP A 587 -21.45 3.97 -8.62
CA ASP A 587 -22.88 3.75 -8.47
C ASP A 587 -23.42 2.87 -9.61
N LYS A 588 -24.14 1.81 -9.26
CA LYS A 588 -24.73 0.85 -10.20
C LYS A 588 -25.67 1.51 -11.22
N LYS A 589 -26.28 2.68 -10.90
CA LYS A 589 -27.10 3.44 -11.85
C LYS A 589 -26.35 3.86 -13.12
N TYR A 590 -25.02 3.97 -13.03
CA TYR A 590 -24.15 4.30 -14.17
C TYR A 590 -23.63 3.06 -14.93
N ALA A 591 -24.39 1.96 -14.95
CA ALA A 591 -24.03 0.78 -15.72
C ALA A 591 -23.81 1.10 -17.20
N GLY A 592 -22.66 0.69 -17.74
CA GLY A 592 -22.24 1.01 -19.11
C GLY A 592 -21.52 2.34 -19.29
N TYR A 593 -21.53 3.24 -18.30
CA TYR A 593 -20.80 4.51 -18.36
C TYR A 593 -19.38 4.38 -17.83
N CYS A 594 -18.44 4.93 -18.60
CA CYS A 594 -17.01 4.89 -18.26
C CYS A 594 -16.37 6.26 -18.45
N VAL A 595 -15.37 6.57 -17.62
CA VAL A 595 -14.51 7.75 -17.79
C VAL A 595 -13.21 7.32 -18.47
N VAL A 596 -12.77 8.06 -19.47
CA VAL A 596 -11.48 7.88 -20.13
C VAL A 596 -10.38 8.44 -19.22
N THR A 597 -9.63 7.56 -18.54
CA THR A 597 -8.58 7.98 -17.59
C THR A 597 -7.21 8.11 -18.24
N ASP A 598 -6.97 7.37 -19.33
CA ASP A 598 -5.70 7.38 -20.06
C ASP A 598 -5.95 7.04 -21.54
N ILE A 599 -5.14 7.62 -22.43
CA ILE A 599 -5.27 7.42 -23.86
C ILE A 599 -3.90 7.44 -24.56
N ASN A 600 -3.64 6.42 -25.38
CA ASN A 600 -2.48 6.35 -26.25
C ASN A 600 -2.94 6.04 -27.68
N VAL A 601 -2.57 6.89 -28.64
CA VAL A 601 -3.02 6.82 -30.03
C VAL A 601 -1.91 6.47 -31.05
N ASP A 602 -0.70 6.11 -30.59
CA ASP A 602 0.48 5.91 -31.47
C ASP A 602 0.24 4.88 -32.59
N TYR A 603 -0.48 3.79 -32.30
CA TYR A 603 -0.81 2.76 -33.28
C TYR A 603 -2.32 2.53 -33.38
N SER A 604 -2.86 1.56 -32.63
CA SER A 604 -4.29 1.43 -32.41
C SER A 604 -4.63 2.16 -31.12
N PRO A 605 -5.69 2.97 -31.07
CA PRO A 605 -6.08 3.67 -29.85
C PRO A 605 -6.24 2.70 -28.68
N LYS A 606 -5.46 2.92 -27.63
CA LYS A 606 -5.52 2.18 -26.38
C LYS A 606 -5.97 3.13 -25.29
N LEU A 607 -7.00 2.74 -24.55
CA LEU A 607 -7.57 3.55 -23.49
C LEU A 607 -7.58 2.76 -22.19
N LYS A 608 -7.55 3.49 -21.07
CA LYS A 608 -7.98 2.96 -19.78
C LYS A 608 -9.34 3.56 -19.45
N LEU A 609 -10.32 2.72 -19.27
CA LEU A 609 -11.69 3.11 -18.96
C LEU A 609 -12.00 2.80 -17.50
N TYR A 610 -12.36 3.82 -16.74
CA TYR A 610 -12.89 3.66 -15.38
C TYR A 610 -14.40 3.50 -15.44
N ALA A 611 -14.89 2.32 -15.07
CA ALA A 611 -16.32 1.99 -15.09
C ALA A 611 -17.02 2.58 -13.86
N LEU A 612 -17.94 3.53 -14.04
CA LEU A 612 -18.64 4.23 -12.95
C LEU A 612 -19.54 3.31 -12.12
N ALA A 613 -19.98 2.19 -12.67
CA ALA A 613 -20.85 1.25 -11.96
C ALA A 613 -20.15 0.44 -10.88
N ASN A 614 -18.84 0.20 -11.01
CA ASN A 614 -18.11 -0.73 -10.14
C ASN A 614 -16.67 -0.30 -9.82
N GLY A 615 -16.22 0.85 -10.31
CA GLY A 615 -14.88 1.38 -10.06
C GLY A 615 -13.72 0.60 -10.71
N ASN A 616 -14.01 -0.32 -11.67
CA ASN A 616 -12.97 -1.06 -12.37
C ASN A 616 -12.32 -0.21 -13.44
N THR A 617 -10.98 -0.22 -13.47
CA THR A 617 -10.22 0.33 -14.59
C THR A 617 -9.82 -0.79 -15.54
N ILE A 618 -10.27 -0.70 -16.77
CA ILE A 618 -10.09 -1.76 -17.79
C ILE A 618 -9.31 -1.17 -18.95
N PRO A 619 -8.15 -1.77 -19.31
CA PRO A 619 -7.47 -1.40 -20.54
C PRO A 619 -8.25 -1.97 -21.74
N VAL A 620 -8.55 -1.10 -22.70
CA VAL A 620 -9.29 -1.47 -23.91
C VAL A 620 -8.59 -0.94 -25.13
N LYS A 621 -8.85 -1.55 -26.29
CA LYS A 621 -8.52 -1.01 -27.60
C LYS A 621 -9.79 -0.57 -28.32
N ILE A 622 -9.63 0.41 -29.21
CA ILE A 622 -10.68 0.88 -30.10
C ILE A 622 -10.18 0.77 -31.54
N ASP A 623 -11.08 0.46 -32.46
CA ASP A 623 -10.75 0.49 -33.89
C ASP A 623 -10.42 1.93 -34.36
N LYS A 624 -9.37 2.08 -35.20
CA LYS A 624 -8.93 3.39 -35.69
C LYS A 624 -10.04 4.15 -36.40
N LYS A 625 -10.91 3.46 -37.15
CA LYS A 625 -12.00 4.09 -37.90
C LYS A 625 -13.05 4.62 -36.92
N THR A 626 -13.46 3.80 -35.96
CA THR A 626 -14.40 4.19 -34.90
C THR A 626 -13.86 5.38 -34.09
N PHE A 627 -12.58 5.33 -33.71
CA PHE A 627 -11.96 6.42 -32.95
C PHE A 627 -11.86 7.73 -33.77
N LYS A 628 -11.53 7.65 -35.07
CA LYS A 628 -11.48 8.84 -35.92
C LYS A 628 -12.83 9.49 -36.14
N SER A 629 -13.91 8.70 -36.24
CA SER A 629 -15.27 9.22 -36.41
C SER A 629 -15.82 9.87 -35.15
N ASN A 630 -15.39 9.44 -33.98
CA ASN A 630 -15.80 9.97 -32.67
C ASN A 630 -14.61 10.04 -31.71
N PRO A 631 -13.71 11.03 -31.86
CA PRO A 631 -12.48 11.13 -31.08
C PRO A 631 -12.77 11.39 -29.59
N LEU A 632 -11.94 10.81 -28.73
CA LEU A 632 -12.02 10.91 -27.29
C LEU A 632 -10.80 11.60 -26.70
N ALA A 633 -10.99 12.26 -25.57
CA ALA A 633 -9.96 12.88 -24.77
C ALA A 633 -9.99 12.32 -23.33
N ARG A 634 -8.90 12.49 -22.61
CA ARG A 634 -8.86 12.18 -21.17
C ARG A 634 -9.91 13.01 -20.42
N GLY A 635 -10.68 12.36 -19.56
CA GLY A 635 -11.78 12.97 -18.82
C GLY A 635 -13.14 12.89 -19.52
N ASP A 636 -13.21 12.43 -20.77
CA ASP A 636 -14.49 12.20 -21.41
C ASP A 636 -15.26 11.05 -20.76
N ILE A 637 -16.58 11.22 -20.70
CA ILE A 637 -17.49 10.15 -20.27
C ILE A 637 -18.09 9.53 -21.52
N ILE A 638 -17.98 8.20 -21.60
CA ILE A 638 -18.57 7.42 -22.68
C ILE A 638 -19.57 6.40 -22.15
N LYS A 639 -20.58 6.12 -22.94
CA LYS A 639 -21.43 4.95 -22.75
C LYS A 639 -20.94 3.86 -23.71
N VAL A 640 -20.45 2.76 -23.17
CA VAL A 640 -20.00 1.60 -23.96
C VAL A 640 -21.24 0.86 -24.45
N CYS A 641 -21.48 0.90 -25.77
CA CYS A 641 -22.62 0.25 -26.41
C CYS A 641 -22.28 -1.19 -26.79
N ASN A 642 -21.06 -1.45 -27.29
CA ASN A 642 -20.63 -2.79 -27.69
C ASN A 642 -19.16 -3.03 -27.44
N GLN A 643 -18.82 -4.26 -27.00
CA GLN A 643 -17.45 -4.68 -26.70
C GLN A 643 -17.22 -6.14 -27.03
N ALA A 644 -15.98 -6.50 -27.37
CA ALA A 644 -15.58 -7.86 -27.71
C ALA A 644 -14.22 -8.20 -27.12
N LYS A 645 -14.00 -9.47 -26.78
CA LYS A 645 -12.67 -9.99 -26.46
C LYS A 645 -12.02 -10.54 -27.74
N LYS A 646 -10.87 -9.96 -28.13
CA LYS A 646 -10.09 -10.44 -29.27
C LYS A 646 -8.76 -11.03 -28.82
N PRO A 647 -8.17 -12.00 -29.54
CA PRO A 647 -6.83 -12.50 -29.25
C PRO A 647 -5.80 -11.36 -29.29
N LYS A 648 -4.86 -11.37 -28.36
CA LYS A 648 -3.77 -10.39 -28.34
C LYS A 648 -2.67 -10.81 -29.28
N MET A 649 -2.20 -9.88 -30.09
CA MET A 649 -1.06 -10.08 -30.98
C MET A 649 0.21 -9.56 -30.33
N LYS A 650 1.29 -10.35 -30.37
CA LYS A 650 2.65 -9.94 -29.95
C LYS A 650 3.59 -10.06 -31.13
N LYS A 651 4.54 -9.13 -31.21
CA LYS A 651 5.62 -9.19 -32.21
C LYS A 651 6.75 -10.03 -31.61
N ILE A 652 7.05 -11.19 -32.24
CA ILE A 652 8.12 -12.12 -31.86
C ILE A 652 8.97 -12.31 -33.12
N ASP A 653 10.27 -12.08 -33.03
CA ASP A 653 11.25 -12.22 -34.12
C ASP A 653 10.87 -11.48 -35.43
N GLY A 654 10.17 -10.33 -35.29
CA GLY A 654 9.76 -9.52 -36.42
C GLY A 654 8.33 -9.75 -36.91
N ASP A 655 7.73 -10.89 -36.61
CA ASP A 655 6.39 -11.28 -37.05
C ASP A 655 5.33 -11.10 -35.96
N TRP A 656 4.08 -10.78 -36.39
CA TRP A 656 2.94 -10.65 -35.51
C TRP A 656 2.30 -12.04 -35.27
N ILE A 657 2.42 -12.55 -34.05
CA ILE A 657 1.87 -13.85 -33.65
C ILE A 657 0.65 -13.65 -32.75
N VAL A 658 -0.41 -14.40 -33.04
CA VAL A 658 -1.62 -14.46 -32.21
C VAL A 658 -1.33 -15.27 -30.97
N THR A 659 -1.53 -14.66 -29.79
CA THR A 659 -1.34 -15.33 -28.51
C THR A 659 -2.66 -15.88 -27.95
N ASN A 660 -2.57 -16.79 -26.98
CA ASN A 660 -3.75 -17.28 -26.24
C ASN A 660 -4.34 -16.23 -25.28
N GLU A 661 -3.61 -15.11 -25.04
CA GLU A 661 -4.12 -13.99 -24.25
C GLU A 661 -5.21 -13.25 -25.03
N LYS A 662 -6.26 -12.84 -24.32
CA LYS A 662 -7.35 -12.02 -24.91
C LYS A 662 -7.30 -10.61 -24.37
N GLU A 663 -7.62 -9.64 -25.21
CA GLU A 663 -7.72 -8.22 -24.84
C GLU A 663 -9.12 -7.68 -25.17
N TRP A 664 -9.57 -6.68 -24.41
CA TRP A 664 -10.86 -6.04 -24.61
C TRP A 664 -10.80 -5.02 -25.74
N TRP A 665 -11.79 -5.05 -26.61
CA TRP A 665 -12.03 -4.09 -27.68
C TRP A 665 -13.41 -3.48 -27.50
N VAL A 666 -13.46 -2.13 -27.46
CA VAL A 666 -14.71 -1.40 -27.56
C VAL A 666 -14.97 -1.16 -29.06
N THR A 667 -16.04 -1.71 -29.55
CA THR A 667 -16.41 -1.66 -30.98
C THR A 667 -17.41 -0.56 -31.28
N ASP A 668 -18.17 -0.14 -30.26
CA ASP A 668 -19.14 0.95 -30.39
C ASP A 668 -19.33 1.66 -29.05
N TYR A 669 -19.41 2.99 -29.10
CA TYR A 669 -19.64 3.85 -27.93
C TYR A 669 -20.25 5.19 -28.30
N GLU A 670 -20.99 5.75 -27.36
CA GLU A 670 -21.51 7.11 -27.41
C GLU A 670 -20.68 8.02 -26.49
N ASN A 671 -20.17 9.13 -27.04
CA ASN A 671 -19.57 10.17 -26.21
C ASN A 671 -20.71 10.97 -25.55
N VAL A 672 -20.73 11.01 -24.23
CA VAL A 672 -21.72 11.78 -23.49
C VAL A 672 -21.36 13.26 -23.59
N ARG A 673 -21.79 13.91 -24.68
CA ARG A 673 -21.57 15.34 -24.95
C ARG A 673 -22.56 16.26 -24.25
N GLY A 674 -23.66 15.69 -23.78
CA GLY A 674 -24.69 16.41 -23.01
C GLY A 674 -24.51 16.15 -21.52
N ASP A 675 -24.92 17.12 -20.72
CA ASP A 675 -24.84 17.01 -19.28
C ASP A 675 -25.81 15.95 -18.78
N ILE A 676 -25.29 14.82 -18.29
CA ILE A 676 -26.08 13.98 -17.36
C ILE A 676 -26.16 14.80 -16.09
N LEU A 677 -27.28 15.47 -15.88
CA LEU A 677 -27.58 16.18 -14.64
C LEU A 677 -27.85 15.15 -13.53
N LEU A 678 -27.20 15.29 -12.39
CA LEU A 678 -27.39 14.46 -11.20
C LEU A 678 -28.62 14.86 -10.40
#